data_0b0ac3e1147b8509a762db8c261ac542
#
_entry.id   0b0ac3e1147b8509a762db8c261ac542
#
_cell.length_a   1.000
_cell.length_b   1.000
_cell.length_c   1.000
_cell.angle_alpha   90.00
_cell.angle_beta   90.00
_cell.angle_gamma   90.00
#
_symmetry.space_group_name_H-M   'P 1'
#
loop_
_entity.id
_entity.type
_entity.pdbx_description
1 polymer ?
#
loop_
_entity_poly.entity_id
_entity_poly.type
_entity_poly.pdbx_seq_one_letter_code
_entity_poly.pdbx_strand_id
1 'polypeptide(L)'
;MNMLKLIVGAAVFSSAALFAQNDKLAKELGKPVLLGAEYSTWDSVYTELEELDAAADRAWRGLENRAQYDSYRRAMHEKLIAAMGGFPKRTPLNAKILSVVRKERFRVEKLVFESMPGIFVTANFFVPNEGPVPRPAVALSCGHAPEGKDSNTYLRACVLLAERGIAALMFDPYEQGERRQYENYTLCHNHNLIGTKAMLLGWSMAMLRTWDAVRAVDYLESREDVDASRIGFMGQSGGGTMAALMTAADWRLKATAPSCYLTSLSTLCASIGPQDAEQNVFGQLAFGLNHTGYALIPDTKVAVTGRYGDMFPWAGTASLYRTVETVADMLGTEDNYTLNFAPGPHGWTESTMTASADWMVAHLLRRGNLLPLDMPGYRALDIGIRYADVDTGLTRSERGVTGGKSALKLEGARDIHAVLRDRFAAERAKRPAPDAAGLAELVRKLAGIRTPDESAVKVKEISSGSFNGAKFVRLAFVHKDSLALPAVLLEPEKAVKGAGAVLMTGSTGRSGFAADALSALSAGKTVLIVDVSGCGEIGKARHVFYSAKDTPEEGAALMLYMLGESMVGRRATDILAAARWLYERTGQKIGLVARGSVAVGAAHAYAVGRGFFSDIEVEDAPESWTEVVMKEGMPVDYRFAHCVNGALLHYDWTDLVGKGR
;
A
#
# COMPACT_ATOMS: atom_id res chain seq x y z
N MET A 1 43.33 -52.16 5.60
CA MET A 1 43.49 -50.84 4.96
C MET A 1 42.80 -50.70 3.59
N ASN A 2 42.59 -51.76 2.83
CA ASN A 2 41.99 -51.71 1.49
C ASN A 2 40.43 -51.64 1.51
N MET A 3 39.75 -52.23 2.50
CA MET A 3 38.28 -52.23 2.56
C MET A 3 37.71 -50.86 2.95
N LEU A 4 38.39 -50.10 3.81
CA LEU A 4 37.97 -48.75 4.22
C LEU A 4 38.15 -47.75 3.05
N LYS A 5 39.20 -47.90 2.20
CA LYS A 5 39.39 -47.08 1.00
C LYS A 5 38.33 -47.34 -0.08
N LEU A 6 37.84 -48.59 -0.19
CA LEU A 6 36.75 -48.94 -1.12
C LEU A 6 35.41 -48.35 -0.68
N ILE A 7 35.12 -48.39 0.63
CA ILE A 7 33.87 -47.84 1.18
C ILE A 7 33.86 -46.30 1.09
N VAL A 8 34.96 -45.63 1.41
CA VAL A 8 35.10 -44.19 1.27
C VAL A 8 35.07 -43.79 -0.20
N GLY A 9 35.73 -44.53 -1.08
CA GLY A 9 35.68 -44.28 -2.54
C GLY A 9 34.26 -44.43 -3.11
N ALA A 10 33.53 -45.50 -2.74
CA ALA A 10 32.15 -45.71 -3.19
C ALA A 10 31.19 -44.66 -2.65
N ALA A 11 31.35 -44.20 -1.39
CA ALA A 11 30.53 -43.12 -0.82
C ALA A 11 30.80 -41.76 -1.48
N VAL A 12 32.09 -41.46 -1.83
CA VAL A 12 32.47 -40.24 -2.53
C VAL A 12 31.99 -40.25 -3.99
N PHE A 13 32.06 -41.39 -4.67
CA PHE A 13 31.54 -41.55 -6.03
C PHE A 13 30.00 -41.48 -6.06
N SER A 14 29.30 -42.02 -5.08
CA SER A 14 27.84 -41.95 -4.99
C SER A 14 27.36 -40.50 -4.70
N SER A 15 28.06 -39.75 -3.84
CA SER A 15 27.76 -38.36 -3.55
C SER A 15 28.03 -37.43 -4.76
N ALA A 16 29.10 -37.64 -5.48
CA ALA A 16 29.40 -36.87 -6.71
C ALA A 16 28.38 -37.14 -7.83
N ALA A 17 27.95 -38.39 -7.99
CA ALA A 17 26.93 -38.76 -8.98
C ALA A 17 25.56 -38.18 -8.63
N LEU A 18 25.20 -38.19 -7.36
CA LEU A 18 23.94 -37.56 -6.86
C LEU A 18 23.98 -36.04 -7.05
N PHE A 19 25.09 -35.40 -6.74
CA PHE A 19 25.28 -33.96 -6.95
C PHE A 19 25.14 -33.59 -8.44
N ALA A 20 25.75 -34.37 -9.34
CA ALA A 20 25.64 -34.16 -10.79
C ALA A 20 24.20 -34.35 -11.31
N GLN A 21 23.43 -35.29 -10.74
CA GLN A 21 22.03 -35.48 -11.09
C GLN A 21 21.16 -34.32 -10.58
N ASN A 22 21.40 -33.82 -9.36
CA ASN A 22 20.72 -32.64 -8.82
C ASN A 22 20.94 -31.40 -9.70
N ASP A 23 22.20 -31.11 -10.05
CA ASP A 23 22.54 -29.95 -10.91
C ASP A 23 21.89 -30.08 -12.30
N LYS A 24 21.88 -31.27 -12.90
CA LYS A 24 21.24 -31.52 -14.18
C LYS A 24 19.71 -31.32 -14.11
N LEU A 25 19.05 -31.82 -13.06
CA LEU A 25 17.62 -31.64 -12.86
C LEU A 25 17.28 -30.17 -12.57
N ALA A 26 18.05 -29.48 -11.73
CA ALA A 26 17.88 -28.07 -11.46
C ALA A 26 17.91 -27.22 -12.74
N LYS A 27 18.85 -27.52 -13.65
CA LYS A 27 18.94 -26.87 -14.97
C LYS A 27 17.70 -27.15 -15.83
N GLU A 28 17.19 -28.37 -15.85
CA GLU A 28 15.96 -28.70 -16.59
C GLU A 28 14.71 -28.03 -16.00
N LEU A 29 14.58 -28.01 -14.66
CA LEU A 29 13.49 -27.34 -13.95
C LEU A 29 13.52 -25.82 -14.13
N GLY A 30 14.70 -25.22 -14.22
CA GLY A 30 14.91 -23.79 -14.44
C GLY A 30 14.66 -23.29 -15.86
N LYS A 31 14.51 -24.20 -16.84
CA LYS A 31 14.19 -23.79 -18.22
C LYS A 31 12.79 -23.19 -18.29
N PRO A 32 12.58 -22.11 -19.09
CA PRO A 32 11.26 -21.53 -19.29
C PRO A 32 10.25 -22.57 -19.78
N VAL A 33 9.05 -22.51 -19.24
CA VAL A 33 7.87 -23.28 -19.69
C VAL A 33 7.01 -22.41 -20.60
N LEU A 34 6.88 -21.12 -20.23
CA LEU A 34 6.11 -20.13 -20.97
C LEU A 34 7.03 -19.33 -21.88
N LEU A 35 6.65 -19.15 -23.14
CA LEU A 35 7.41 -18.37 -24.11
C LEU A 35 6.71 -17.03 -24.31
N GLY A 36 6.98 -16.07 -23.45
CA GLY A 36 6.44 -14.73 -23.57
C GLY A 36 6.37 -13.99 -22.22
N ALA A 37 6.53 -12.68 -22.28
CA ALA A 37 6.53 -11.84 -21.09
C ALA A 37 5.11 -11.41 -20.67
N GLU A 38 4.12 -11.71 -21.48
CA GLU A 38 2.69 -11.47 -21.25
C GLU A 38 2.06 -12.33 -20.14
N TYR A 39 2.84 -13.20 -19.51
CA TYR A 39 2.38 -14.12 -18.47
C TYR A 39 2.89 -13.77 -17.07
N SER A 40 3.35 -12.54 -16.85
CA SER A 40 3.80 -12.16 -15.51
C SER A 40 2.61 -11.92 -14.57
N THR A 41 2.82 -12.19 -13.28
CA THR A 41 1.84 -11.86 -12.23
C THR A 41 1.52 -10.36 -12.22
N TRP A 42 2.53 -9.52 -12.46
CA TRP A 42 2.37 -8.08 -12.56
C TRP A 42 1.36 -7.69 -13.64
N ASP A 43 1.53 -8.19 -14.86
CA ASP A 43 0.67 -7.83 -15.99
C ASP A 43 -0.77 -8.30 -15.78
N SER A 44 -0.97 -9.50 -15.20
CA SER A 44 -2.30 -10.01 -14.86
C SER A 44 -3.01 -9.11 -13.83
N VAL A 45 -2.33 -8.75 -12.74
CA VAL A 45 -2.90 -7.90 -11.69
C VAL A 45 -3.13 -6.48 -12.21
N TYR A 46 -2.21 -5.97 -13.04
CA TYR A 46 -2.36 -4.65 -13.66
C TYR A 46 -3.58 -4.57 -14.58
N THR A 47 -3.85 -5.60 -15.37
CA THR A 47 -5.04 -5.65 -16.23
C THR A 47 -6.35 -5.56 -15.43
N GLU A 48 -6.44 -6.28 -14.31
CA GLU A 48 -7.59 -6.20 -13.40
C GLU A 48 -7.72 -4.80 -12.78
N LEU A 49 -6.60 -4.20 -12.39
CA LEU A 49 -6.56 -2.84 -11.85
C LEU A 49 -7.06 -1.82 -12.87
N GLU A 50 -6.59 -1.89 -14.12
CA GLU A 50 -6.98 -0.98 -15.18
C GLU A 50 -8.49 -1.04 -15.47
N GLU A 51 -9.06 -2.24 -15.50
CA GLU A 51 -10.50 -2.45 -15.69
C GLU A 51 -11.33 -1.81 -14.59
N LEU A 52 -10.93 -1.97 -13.33
CA LEU A 52 -11.65 -1.42 -12.18
C LEU A 52 -11.45 0.10 -12.03
N ASP A 53 -10.27 0.64 -12.33
CA ASP A 53 -10.02 2.09 -12.37
C ASP A 53 -10.93 2.77 -13.41
N ALA A 54 -10.99 2.21 -14.61
CA ALA A 54 -11.90 2.67 -15.66
C ALA A 54 -13.38 2.51 -15.29
N ALA A 55 -13.75 1.44 -14.59
CA ALA A 55 -15.12 1.21 -14.13
C ALA A 55 -15.55 2.24 -13.08
N ALA A 56 -14.66 2.63 -12.16
CA ALA A 56 -14.91 3.68 -11.18
C ALA A 56 -15.21 5.03 -11.86
N ASP A 57 -14.43 5.39 -12.89
CA ASP A 57 -14.68 6.62 -13.67
C ASP A 57 -16.00 6.55 -14.43
N ARG A 58 -16.35 5.40 -15.02
CA ARG A 58 -17.65 5.21 -15.69
C ARG A 58 -18.82 5.38 -14.71
N ALA A 59 -18.68 4.90 -13.49
CA ALA A 59 -19.73 5.04 -12.47
C ALA A 59 -20.00 6.51 -12.11
N TRP A 60 -18.97 7.34 -11.98
CA TRP A 60 -19.13 8.79 -11.78
C TRP A 60 -19.78 9.47 -12.98
N ARG A 61 -19.31 9.20 -14.19
CA ARG A 61 -19.88 9.77 -15.43
C ARG A 61 -21.30 9.32 -15.73
N GLY A 62 -21.73 8.20 -15.19
CA GLY A 62 -23.09 7.68 -15.36
C GLY A 62 -24.13 8.32 -14.45
N LEU A 63 -23.75 9.25 -13.56
CA LEU A 63 -24.68 10.00 -12.73
C LEU A 63 -25.40 11.06 -13.58
N GLU A 64 -26.72 11.18 -13.36
CA GLU A 64 -27.58 12.01 -14.20
C GLU A 64 -28.10 13.27 -13.50
N ASN A 65 -28.02 13.31 -12.15
CA ASN A 65 -28.60 14.41 -11.40
C ASN A 65 -28.00 14.51 -9.98
N ARG A 66 -28.30 15.62 -9.31
CA ARG A 66 -27.85 15.94 -7.96
C ARG A 66 -28.23 14.87 -6.91
N ALA A 67 -29.40 14.26 -6.99
CA ALA A 67 -29.83 13.27 -6.01
C ALA A 67 -29.02 11.97 -6.11
N GLN A 68 -28.74 11.51 -7.35
CA GLN A 68 -27.87 10.37 -7.60
C GLN A 68 -26.45 10.65 -7.12
N TYR A 69 -25.91 11.83 -7.44
CA TYR A 69 -24.60 12.27 -6.97
C TYR A 69 -24.50 12.28 -5.45
N ASP A 70 -25.46 12.89 -4.75
CA ASP A 70 -25.44 12.97 -3.29
C ASP A 70 -25.55 11.60 -2.60
N SER A 71 -26.30 10.68 -3.19
CA SER A 71 -26.36 9.30 -2.71
C SER A 71 -25.03 8.57 -2.94
N TYR A 72 -24.48 8.68 -4.15
CA TYR A 72 -23.25 7.97 -4.56
C TYR A 72 -22.04 8.46 -3.76
N ARG A 73 -21.82 9.79 -3.65
CA ARG A 73 -20.69 10.35 -2.91
C ARG A 73 -20.72 9.99 -1.42
N ARG A 74 -21.91 9.94 -0.76
CA ARG A 74 -22.01 9.48 0.63
C ARG A 74 -21.64 8.01 0.78
N ALA A 75 -22.12 7.16 -0.11
CA ALA A 75 -21.74 5.75 -0.11
C ALA A 75 -20.22 5.56 -0.35
N MET A 76 -19.61 6.35 -1.24
CA MET A 76 -18.18 6.29 -1.47
C MET A 76 -17.37 6.80 -0.29
N HIS A 77 -17.82 7.85 0.40
CA HIS A 77 -17.20 8.33 1.63
C HIS A 77 -17.20 7.25 2.74
N GLU A 78 -18.35 6.62 2.99
CA GLU A 78 -18.48 5.54 3.99
C GLU A 78 -17.54 4.37 3.65
N LYS A 79 -17.49 3.98 2.37
CA LYS A 79 -16.58 2.94 1.88
C LYS A 79 -15.12 3.32 2.06
N LEU A 80 -14.73 4.58 1.81
CA LEU A 80 -13.36 5.04 2.00
C LEU A 80 -12.94 4.92 3.48
N ILE A 81 -13.76 5.40 4.40
CA ILE A 81 -13.48 5.31 5.84
C ILE A 81 -13.38 3.85 6.29
N ALA A 82 -14.31 2.99 5.85
CA ALA A 82 -14.29 1.56 6.15
C ALA A 82 -13.06 0.86 5.56
N ALA A 83 -12.70 1.17 4.31
CA ALA A 83 -11.55 0.62 3.61
C ALA A 83 -10.21 0.97 4.27
N MET A 84 -10.11 2.15 4.86
CA MET A 84 -8.96 2.54 5.69
C MET A 84 -8.88 1.79 7.03
N GLY A 85 -9.93 1.07 7.43
CA GLY A 85 -10.03 0.35 8.71
C GLY A 85 -10.79 1.12 9.79
N GLY A 86 -11.47 2.21 9.42
CA GLY A 86 -12.17 3.12 10.32
C GLY A 86 -11.23 4.06 11.08
N PHE A 87 -11.73 5.20 11.52
CA PHE A 87 -10.95 6.11 12.35
C PHE A 87 -10.97 5.72 13.83
N PRO A 88 -9.85 5.93 14.56
CA PRO A 88 -9.85 5.80 16.01
C PRO A 88 -10.86 6.74 16.69
N LYS A 89 -11.22 6.43 17.93
CA LYS A 89 -12.05 7.32 18.74
C LYS A 89 -11.29 8.62 19.03
N ARG A 90 -11.98 9.77 18.88
CA ARG A 90 -11.42 11.06 19.30
C ARG A 90 -11.14 11.08 20.80
N THR A 91 -9.94 11.52 21.15
CA THR A 91 -9.47 11.75 22.52
C THR A 91 -9.08 13.22 22.67
N PRO A 92 -8.89 13.77 23.87
CA PRO A 92 -8.38 15.12 24.03
C PRO A 92 -7.07 15.34 23.24
N LEU A 93 -6.95 16.50 22.60
CA LEU A 93 -5.75 16.85 21.81
C LEU A 93 -4.53 17.09 22.70
N ASN A 94 -4.72 17.46 23.97
CA ASN A 94 -3.64 17.82 24.90
C ASN A 94 -2.61 18.76 24.26
N ALA A 95 -3.09 19.68 23.41
CA ALA A 95 -2.22 20.56 22.62
C ALA A 95 -1.42 21.51 23.52
N LYS A 96 -0.12 21.61 23.24
CA LYS A 96 0.80 22.47 23.99
C LYS A 96 1.65 23.29 23.03
N ILE A 97 1.60 24.61 23.16
CA ILE A 97 2.55 25.51 22.48
C ILE A 97 3.83 25.52 23.32
N LEU A 98 4.91 25.02 22.75
CA LEU A 98 6.21 24.88 23.43
C LEU A 98 7.04 26.17 23.33
N SER A 99 6.93 26.89 22.22
CA SER A 99 7.59 28.18 22.03
C SER A 99 6.94 28.96 20.89
N VAL A 100 7.22 30.27 20.85
CA VAL A 100 6.72 31.18 19.82
C VAL A 100 7.89 31.96 19.23
N VAL A 101 8.07 31.87 17.92
CA VAL A 101 8.99 32.69 17.13
C VAL A 101 8.20 33.87 16.54
N ARG A 102 8.63 35.10 16.82
CA ARG A 102 7.97 36.31 16.29
C ARG A 102 8.76 36.89 15.14
N LYS A 103 8.08 37.12 14.03
CA LYS A 103 8.58 37.80 12.85
C LYS A 103 7.75 39.06 12.62
N GLU A 104 8.17 39.93 11.70
CA GLU A 104 7.49 41.19 11.43
C GLU A 104 6.03 40.99 11.01
N ARG A 105 5.78 40.08 10.05
CA ARG A 105 4.46 39.87 9.46
C ARG A 105 3.65 38.73 10.06
N PHE A 106 4.31 37.79 10.72
CA PHE A 106 3.67 36.61 11.32
C PHE A 106 4.39 36.15 12.59
N ARG A 107 3.74 35.31 13.38
CA ARG A 107 4.40 34.51 14.41
C ARG A 107 4.31 33.03 14.07
N VAL A 108 5.25 32.24 14.56
CA VAL A 108 5.23 30.78 14.46
C VAL A 108 5.08 30.18 15.86
N GLU A 109 3.96 29.55 16.11
CA GLU A 109 3.72 28.79 17.34
C GLU A 109 4.20 27.35 17.09
N LYS A 110 5.27 26.94 17.80
CA LYS A 110 5.78 25.57 17.77
C LYS A 110 5.04 24.75 18.81
N LEU A 111 4.32 23.73 18.36
CA LEU A 111 3.39 23.00 19.21
C LEU A 111 3.44 21.50 18.99
N VAL A 112 2.90 20.80 19.96
CA VAL A 112 2.58 19.38 19.86
C VAL A 112 1.12 19.16 20.22
N PHE A 113 0.48 18.18 19.61
CA PHE A 113 -0.83 17.67 20.01
C PHE A 113 -0.87 16.15 19.92
N GLU A 114 -1.80 15.51 20.61
CA GLU A 114 -1.99 14.07 20.53
C GLU A 114 -3.04 13.71 19.49
N SER A 115 -2.66 12.87 18.52
CA SER A 115 -3.64 12.28 17.59
C SER A 115 -4.34 11.05 18.17
N MET A 116 -3.60 10.27 18.95
CA MET A 116 -4.07 9.19 19.81
C MET A 116 -3.31 9.29 21.15
N PRO A 117 -3.77 8.62 22.24
CA PRO A 117 -3.08 8.71 23.52
C PRO A 117 -1.60 8.37 23.44
N GLY A 118 -0.74 9.35 23.73
CA GLY A 118 0.72 9.26 23.66
C GLY A 118 1.31 9.36 22.24
N ILE A 119 0.51 9.45 21.18
CA ILE A 119 1.00 9.68 19.82
C ILE A 119 1.03 11.18 19.54
N PHE A 120 2.20 11.76 19.74
CA PHE A 120 2.43 13.19 19.54
C PHE A 120 2.65 13.53 18.07
N VAL A 121 1.98 14.59 17.63
CA VAL A 121 2.18 15.24 16.32
C VAL A 121 2.87 16.58 16.58
N THR A 122 4.05 16.76 16.01
CA THR A 122 4.81 18.02 16.05
C THR A 122 4.34 18.92 14.92
N ALA A 123 4.06 20.20 15.20
CA ALA A 123 3.56 21.14 14.21
C ALA A 123 4.10 22.56 14.42
N ASN A 124 4.19 23.31 13.31
CA ASN A 124 4.47 24.74 13.26
C ASN A 124 3.21 25.46 12.78
N PHE A 125 2.63 26.33 13.60
CA PHE A 125 1.46 27.12 13.26
C PHE A 125 1.87 28.56 12.97
N PHE A 126 1.81 28.94 11.70
CA PHE A 126 2.09 30.28 11.19
C PHE A 126 0.84 31.13 11.30
N VAL A 127 0.87 32.15 12.10
CA VAL A 127 -0.29 33.02 12.37
C VAL A 127 0.05 34.44 11.91
N PRO A 128 -0.71 35.04 11.00
CA PRO A 128 -0.54 36.44 10.60
C PRO A 128 -0.61 37.36 11.81
N ASN A 129 0.24 38.39 11.88
CA ASN A 129 0.20 39.38 12.95
C ASN A 129 -0.96 40.37 12.75
N GLU A 130 -1.36 40.58 11.53
CA GLU A 130 -2.41 41.54 11.13
C GLU A 130 -3.62 40.84 10.51
N GLY A 131 -4.69 41.60 10.30
CA GLY A 131 -5.92 41.14 9.69
C GLY A 131 -7.03 40.75 10.66
N PRO A 132 -8.22 40.42 10.17
CA PRO A 132 -9.39 40.11 11.01
C PRO A 132 -9.20 38.80 11.78
N VAL A 133 -9.81 38.76 12.98
CA VAL A 133 -9.91 37.58 13.85
C VAL A 133 -11.40 37.32 14.13
N PRO A 134 -11.90 36.08 14.05
CA PRO A 134 -11.19 34.86 13.66
C PRO A 134 -10.87 34.84 12.14
N ARG A 135 -9.76 34.22 11.80
CA ARG A 135 -9.21 34.15 10.44
C ARG A 135 -9.33 32.77 9.82
N PRO A 136 -9.32 32.65 8.48
CA PRO A 136 -9.24 31.35 7.83
C PRO A 136 -7.91 30.68 8.13
N ALA A 137 -7.90 29.34 8.09
CA ALA A 137 -6.71 28.54 8.29
C ALA A 137 -6.59 27.41 7.26
N VAL A 138 -5.36 27.01 6.97
CA VAL A 138 -5.05 25.87 6.11
C VAL A 138 -4.13 24.93 6.87
N ALA A 139 -4.51 23.66 6.96
CA ALA A 139 -3.59 22.60 7.37
C ALA A 139 -2.78 22.13 6.16
N LEU A 140 -1.50 21.83 6.36
CA LEU A 140 -0.59 21.40 5.32
C LEU A 140 0.13 20.12 5.74
N SER A 141 0.34 19.23 4.76
CA SER A 141 1.21 18.07 4.91
C SER A 141 2.34 18.10 3.88
N CYS A 142 3.53 17.65 4.29
CA CYS A 142 4.69 17.58 3.41
C CYS A 142 4.75 16.25 2.66
N GLY A 143 5.40 16.25 1.49
CA GLY A 143 5.81 15.04 0.79
C GLY A 143 6.97 14.34 1.50
N HIS A 144 7.58 13.35 0.85
CA HIS A 144 8.65 12.53 1.41
C HIS A 144 9.96 13.33 1.58
N ALA A 145 9.96 14.28 2.51
CA ALA A 145 11.12 15.06 2.91
C ALA A 145 11.64 14.57 4.27
N PRO A 146 12.94 14.25 4.39
CA PRO A 146 13.53 13.83 5.67
C PRO A 146 13.34 14.85 6.79
N GLU A 147 13.33 16.13 6.45
CA GLU A 147 13.15 17.25 7.37
C GLU A 147 11.68 17.45 7.79
N GLY A 148 10.74 16.77 7.13
CA GLY A 148 9.31 16.91 7.38
C GLY A 148 8.83 18.35 7.23
N LYS A 149 8.11 18.86 8.26
CA LYS A 149 7.60 20.23 8.33
C LYS A 149 8.69 21.31 8.24
N ASP A 150 9.95 20.95 8.52
CA ASP A 150 11.07 21.91 8.57
C ASP A 150 11.76 22.08 7.21
N SER A 151 11.32 21.35 6.16
CA SER A 151 11.81 21.52 4.80
C SER A 151 11.45 22.92 4.25
N ASN A 152 12.44 23.58 3.65
CA ASN A 152 12.28 24.93 3.11
C ASN A 152 11.10 25.05 2.13
N THR A 153 10.88 24.05 1.30
CA THR A 153 9.77 24.04 0.33
C THR A 153 8.43 24.24 1.02
N TYR A 154 8.18 23.48 2.10
CA TYR A 154 6.91 23.51 2.82
C TYR A 154 6.78 24.72 3.74
N LEU A 155 7.89 25.17 4.33
CA LEU A 155 7.91 26.42 5.12
C LEU A 155 7.54 27.64 4.26
N ARG A 156 8.02 27.69 3.01
CA ARG A 156 7.63 28.76 2.08
C ARG A 156 6.13 28.79 1.80
N ALA A 157 5.49 27.64 1.66
CA ALA A 157 4.03 27.58 1.49
C ALA A 157 3.29 28.17 2.71
N CYS A 158 3.77 27.88 3.92
CA CYS A 158 3.20 28.44 5.15
C CYS A 158 3.37 29.96 5.23
N VAL A 159 4.57 30.46 4.92
CA VAL A 159 4.86 31.89 4.92
C VAL A 159 3.99 32.60 3.85
N LEU A 160 3.90 32.02 2.65
CA LEU A 160 3.08 32.57 1.57
C LEU A 160 1.60 32.72 1.97
N LEU A 161 1.03 31.73 2.69
CA LEU A 161 -0.32 31.82 3.21
C LEU A 161 -0.44 32.87 4.33
N ALA A 162 0.51 32.87 5.27
CA ALA A 162 0.49 33.81 6.40
C ALA A 162 0.60 35.25 5.95
N GLU A 163 1.43 35.56 4.96
CA GLU A 163 1.56 36.88 4.36
C GLU A 163 0.29 37.34 3.61
N ARG A 164 -0.55 36.37 3.20
CA ARG A 164 -1.86 36.60 2.59
C ARG A 164 -3.03 36.64 3.58
N GLY A 165 -2.74 36.58 4.88
CA GLY A 165 -3.76 36.68 5.94
C GLY A 165 -4.43 35.36 6.29
N ILE A 166 -3.92 34.22 5.82
CA ILE A 166 -4.41 32.87 6.14
C ILE A 166 -3.45 32.22 7.13
N ALA A 167 -3.94 31.73 8.26
CA ALA A 167 -3.10 30.96 9.17
C ALA A 167 -2.77 29.58 8.59
N ALA A 168 -1.54 29.09 8.81
CA ALA A 168 -1.04 27.87 8.18
C ALA A 168 -0.47 26.90 9.22
N LEU A 169 -1.05 25.71 9.35
CA LEU A 169 -0.58 24.66 10.25
C LEU A 169 0.13 23.57 9.47
N MET A 170 1.45 23.51 9.56
CA MET A 170 2.27 22.44 8.98
C MET A 170 2.68 21.46 10.07
N PHE A 171 2.41 20.18 9.88
CA PHE A 171 2.76 19.12 10.83
C PHE A 171 3.67 18.05 10.20
N ASP A 172 4.41 17.35 11.07
CA ASP A 172 5.23 16.21 10.65
C ASP A 172 4.36 14.97 10.45
N PRO A 173 4.38 14.31 9.30
CA PRO A 173 3.80 12.98 9.16
C PRO A 173 4.66 11.92 9.84
N TYR A 174 4.13 10.70 9.98
CA TYR A 174 4.92 9.55 10.45
C TYR A 174 6.21 9.40 9.65
N GLU A 175 7.29 9.01 10.33
CA GLU A 175 8.64 8.76 9.79
C GLU A 175 9.36 9.98 9.23
N GLN A 176 8.82 11.18 9.38
CA GLN A 176 9.43 12.40 8.86
C GLN A 176 9.64 13.43 9.98
N GLY A 177 10.62 14.32 9.76
CA GLY A 177 10.93 15.39 10.71
C GLY A 177 11.24 14.85 12.11
N GLU A 178 10.51 15.35 13.10
CA GLU A 178 10.66 14.98 14.51
C GLU A 178 9.82 13.74 14.92
N ARG A 179 9.12 13.08 13.95
CA ARG A 179 8.24 11.92 14.21
C ARG A 179 8.78 10.59 13.72
N ARG A 180 10.10 10.44 13.62
CA ARG A 180 10.73 9.16 13.23
C ARG A 180 10.54 8.10 14.30
N GLN A 181 10.07 6.92 13.86
CA GLN A 181 9.91 5.73 14.68
C GLN A 181 11.13 4.81 14.59
N TYR A 182 11.92 4.94 13.51
CA TYR A 182 13.12 4.16 13.26
C TYR A 182 14.36 5.05 13.23
N GLU A 183 15.50 4.53 13.69
CA GLU A 183 16.78 5.25 13.67
C GLU A 183 17.27 5.46 12.24
N ASN A 184 17.13 4.45 11.39
CA ASN A 184 17.52 4.49 9.99
C ASN A 184 16.36 4.99 9.13
N TYR A 185 16.46 6.22 8.62
CA TYR A 185 15.50 6.76 7.69
C TYR A 185 15.68 6.13 6.30
N THR A 186 14.65 5.46 5.84
CA THR A 186 14.60 4.86 4.50
C THR A 186 13.26 5.20 3.87
N LEU A 187 13.02 6.48 3.62
CA LEU A 187 11.88 7.05 2.89
C LEU A 187 10.61 6.15 2.93
N CYS A 188 10.08 5.76 1.77
CA CYS A 188 8.86 4.95 1.62
C CYS A 188 8.92 3.57 2.28
N HIS A 189 10.13 3.01 2.45
CA HIS A 189 10.26 1.68 3.06
C HIS A 189 9.73 1.64 4.50
N ASN A 190 9.98 2.67 5.31
CA ASN A 190 9.49 2.72 6.69
C ASN A 190 7.95 2.83 6.74
N HIS A 191 7.32 3.50 5.77
CA HIS A 191 5.86 3.52 5.62
C HIS A 191 5.31 2.12 5.31
N ASN A 192 6.00 1.34 4.46
CA ASN A 192 5.63 -0.04 4.19
C ASN A 192 5.76 -0.92 5.44
N LEU A 193 6.80 -0.75 6.25
CA LEU A 193 6.99 -1.51 7.49
C LEU A 193 5.84 -1.25 8.50
N ILE A 194 5.50 0.01 8.76
CA ILE A 194 4.37 0.36 9.63
C ILE A 194 3.06 -0.14 9.01
N GLY A 195 2.88 0.09 7.70
CA GLY A 195 1.70 -0.31 6.94
C GLY A 195 1.44 -1.81 7.00
N THR A 196 2.49 -2.63 6.92
CA THR A 196 2.40 -4.10 7.03
C THR A 196 1.84 -4.54 8.38
N LYS A 197 2.33 -3.97 9.50
CA LYS A 197 1.77 -4.28 10.84
C LYS A 197 0.34 -3.79 10.99
N ALA A 198 0.05 -2.58 10.53
CA ALA A 198 -1.28 -2.00 10.57
C ALA A 198 -2.29 -2.84 9.77
N MET A 199 -1.90 -3.27 8.56
CA MET A 199 -2.70 -4.11 7.68
C MET A 199 -3.13 -5.43 8.34
N LEU A 200 -2.22 -6.12 9.03
CA LEU A 200 -2.54 -7.35 9.77
C LEU A 200 -3.65 -7.15 10.80
N LEU A 201 -3.80 -5.93 11.32
CA LEU A 201 -4.81 -5.52 12.29
C LEU A 201 -5.99 -4.76 11.67
N GLY A 202 -6.14 -4.79 10.35
CA GLY A 202 -7.22 -4.15 9.62
C GLY A 202 -7.15 -2.61 9.61
N TRP A 203 -5.98 -2.03 9.90
CA TRP A 203 -5.68 -0.61 9.71
C TRP A 203 -4.76 -0.42 8.50
N SER A 204 -4.55 0.83 8.07
CA SER A 204 -3.63 1.16 6.98
C SER A 204 -2.71 2.31 7.36
N MET A 205 -1.57 2.43 6.68
CA MET A 205 -0.72 3.60 6.81
C MET A 205 -1.43 4.87 6.33
N ALA A 206 -2.23 4.76 5.28
CA ALA A 206 -3.10 5.82 4.79
C ALA A 206 -4.06 6.31 5.90
N MET A 207 -4.68 5.39 6.66
CA MET A 207 -5.54 5.73 7.79
C MET A 207 -4.77 6.47 8.89
N LEU A 208 -3.62 5.97 9.31
CA LEU A 208 -2.84 6.57 10.39
C LEU A 208 -2.46 8.02 10.07
N ARG A 209 -2.02 8.28 8.84
CA ARG A 209 -1.68 9.65 8.40
C ARG A 209 -2.91 10.54 8.23
N THR A 210 -3.99 10.01 7.67
CA THR A 210 -5.26 10.75 7.53
C THR A 210 -5.83 11.09 8.89
N TRP A 211 -5.71 10.19 9.87
CA TRP A 211 -6.14 10.47 11.23
C TRP A 211 -5.36 11.62 11.89
N ASP A 212 -4.03 11.65 11.73
CA ASP A 212 -3.23 12.79 12.19
C ASP A 212 -3.69 14.11 11.56
N ALA A 213 -4.01 14.09 10.27
CA ALA A 213 -4.51 15.26 9.55
C ALA A 213 -5.91 15.70 10.01
N VAL A 214 -6.82 14.74 10.29
CA VAL A 214 -8.13 15.02 10.92
C VAL A 214 -7.93 15.69 12.28
N ARG A 215 -6.99 15.22 13.10
CA ARG A 215 -6.67 15.81 14.41
C ARG A 215 -5.99 17.18 14.29
N ALA A 216 -5.24 17.43 13.22
CA ALA A 216 -4.72 18.78 12.92
C ALA A 216 -5.88 19.75 12.60
N VAL A 217 -6.91 19.31 11.88
CA VAL A 217 -8.14 20.10 11.67
C VAL A 217 -8.89 20.31 12.98
N ASP A 218 -9.01 19.28 13.84
CA ASP A 218 -9.60 19.41 15.18
C ASP A 218 -8.85 20.48 16.02
N TYR A 219 -7.51 20.55 15.91
CA TYR A 219 -6.73 21.60 16.57
C TYR A 219 -7.07 22.98 16.03
N LEU A 220 -7.16 23.15 14.70
CA LEU A 220 -7.55 24.43 14.11
C LEU A 220 -8.94 24.88 14.56
N GLU A 221 -9.92 23.97 14.61
CA GLU A 221 -11.29 24.27 15.11
C GLU A 221 -11.31 24.65 16.59
N SER A 222 -10.38 24.14 17.39
CA SER A 222 -10.30 24.45 18.82
C SER A 222 -9.75 25.85 19.13
N ARG A 223 -9.25 26.56 18.12
CA ARG A 223 -8.60 27.87 18.26
C ARG A 223 -9.62 29.00 18.16
N GLU A 224 -9.64 29.91 19.15
CA GLU A 224 -10.49 31.09 19.13
C GLU A 224 -10.13 32.11 18.01
N ASP A 225 -8.86 32.11 17.58
CA ASP A 225 -8.36 33.00 16.54
C ASP A 225 -8.51 32.41 15.10
N VAL A 226 -9.11 31.20 14.97
CA VAL A 226 -9.41 30.54 13.71
C VAL A 226 -10.90 30.47 13.45
N ASP A 227 -11.33 30.76 12.23
CA ASP A 227 -12.70 30.58 11.78
C ASP A 227 -12.93 29.13 11.30
N ALA A 228 -13.57 28.33 12.14
CA ALA A 228 -13.87 26.92 11.87
C ALA A 228 -14.69 26.71 10.58
N SER A 229 -15.42 27.73 10.10
CA SER A 229 -16.17 27.67 8.85
C SER A 229 -15.30 27.89 7.60
N ARG A 230 -14.01 28.23 7.76
CA ARG A 230 -13.08 28.59 6.67
C ARG A 230 -11.74 27.88 6.84
N ILE A 231 -11.78 26.53 6.94
CA ILE A 231 -10.59 25.69 7.01
C ILE A 231 -10.36 25.01 5.67
N GLY A 232 -9.11 25.01 5.20
CA GLY A 232 -8.65 24.32 4.00
C GLY A 232 -7.55 23.31 4.28
N PHE A 233 -7.18 22.54 3.25
CA PHE A 233 -6.08 21.58 3.30
C PHE A 233 -5.29 21.57 1.99
N MET A 234 -3.96 21.59 2.06
CA MET A 234 -3.11 21.48 0.88
C MET A 234 -1.82 20.71 1.15
N GLY A 235 -1.19 20.23 0.09
CA GLY A 235 0.09 19.53 0.18
C GLY A 235 0.58 19.02 -1.17
N GLN A 236 1.84 18.58 -1.21
CA GLN A 236 2.50 18.16 -2.44
C GLN A 236 3.12 16.78 -2.28
N SER A 237 3.10 15.93 -3.34
CA SER A 237 3.65 14.56 -3.31
C SER A 237 2.94 13.72 -2.24
N GLY A 238 3.64 13.08 -1.31
CA GLY A 238 3.01 12.45 -0.15
C GLY A 238 2.10 13.39 0.67
N GLY A 239 2.39 14.70 0.68
CA GLY A 239 1.47 15.73 1.18
C GLY A 239 0.25 15.93 0.26
N GLY A 240 0.43 15.75 -1.05
CA GLY A 240 -0.65 15.72 -2.04
C GLY A 240 -1.55 14.50 -1.88
N THR A 241 -0.98 13.34 -1.55
CA THR A 241 -1.72 12.14 -1.12
C THR A 241 -2.62 12.47 0.07
N MET A 242 -2.03 13.10 1.09
CA MET A 242 -2.77 13.48 2.29
C MET A 242 -3.86 14.50 1.98
N ALA A 243 -3.58 15.48 1.12
CA ALA A 243 -4.58 16.46 0.71
C ALA A 243 -5.73 15.80 -0.05
N ALA A 244 -5.47 14.82 -0.92
CA ALA A 244 -6.49 14.08 -1.64
C ALA A 244 -7.35 13.20 -0.70
N LEU A 245 -6.72 12.46 0.21
CA LEU A 245 -7.44 11.66 1.22
C LEU A 245 -8.28 12.54 2.15
N MET A 246 -7.73 13.66 2.63
CA MET A 246 -8.44 14.62 3.46
C MET A 246 -9.59 15.30 2.72
N THR A 247 -9.41 15.59 1.42
CA THR A 247 -10.49 16.08 0.55
C THR A 247 -11.69 15.15 0.58
N ALA A 248 -11.46 13.85 0.47
CA ALA A 248 -12.54 12.86 0.47
C ALA A 248 -13.07 12.53 1.88
N ALA A 249 -12.19 12.53 2.90
CA ALA A 249 -12.52 12.01 4.23
C ALA A 249 -13.08 13.05 5.20
N ASP A 250 -12.75 14.34 5.06
CA ASP A 250 -13.13 15.38 6.02
C ASP A 250 -13.95 16.51 5.40
N TRP A 251 -15.27 16.43 5.53
CA TRP A 251 -16.22 17.38 4.94
C TRP A 251 -16.27 18.76 5.61
N ARG A 252 -15.48 18.99 6.65
CA ARG A 252 -15.31 20.31 7.25
C ARG A 252 -14.49 21.24 6.36
N LEU A 253 -13.66 20.68 5.47
CA LEU A 253 -12.79 21.44 4.57
C LEU A 253 -13.59 22.17 3.50
N LYS A 254 -13.29 23.45 3.32
CA LYS A 254 -13.99 24.35 2.38
C LYS A 254 -13.21 24.56 1.08
N ALA A 255 -11.90 24.36 1.12
CA ALA A 255 -11.04 24.38 -0.07
C ALA A 255 -9.88 23.41 0.14
N THR A 256 -9.50 22.69 -0.92
CA THR A 256 -8.37 21.77 -0.90
C THR A 256 -7.50 21.91 -2.13
N ALA A 257 -6.21 21.60 -2.01
CA ALA A 257 -5.28 21.67 -3.13
C ALA A 257 -4.26 20.51 -3.07
N PRO A 258 -4.64 19.30 -3.52
CA PRO A 258 -3.71 18.21 -3.76
C PRO A 258 -2.79 18.55 -4.95
N SER A 259 -1.47 18.59 -4.70
CA SER A 259 -0.44 18.92 -5.68
C SER A 259 0.45 17.74 -6.00
N CYS A 260 0.74 17.49 -7.29
CA CYS A 260 1.64 16.44 -7.76
C CYS A 260 1.29 15.05 -7.19
N TYR A 261 0.01 14.65 -7.27
CA TYR A 261 -0.45 13.35 -6.79
C TYR A 261 -1.62 12.77 -7.61
N LEU A 262 -2.74 13.49 -7.71
CA LEU A 262 -3.95 12.97 -8.38
C LEU A 262 -3.68 12.66 -9.85
N THR A 263 -3.74 11.39 -10.20
CA THR A 263 -3.63 10.83 -11.56
C THR A 263 -4.43 9.53 -11.63
N SER A 264 -4.79 8.99 -12.79
CA SER A 264 -5.45 7.69 -12.83
C SER A 264 -4.52 6.61 -12.26
N LEU A 265 -5.06 5.69 -11.47
CA LEU A 265 -4.29 4.63 -10.83
C LEU A 265 -3.66 3.69 -11.86
N SER A 266 -4.36 3.41 -12.94
CA SER A 266 -3.84 2.62 -14.05
C SER A 266 -2.61 3.28 -14.69
N THR A 267 -2.66 4.57 -14.99
CA THR A 267 -1.50 5.30 -15.56
C THR A 267 -0.33 5.36 -14.57
N LEU A 268 -0.61 5.54 -13.27
CA LEU A 268 0.40 5.52 -12.22
C LEU A 268 1.12 4.17 -12.14
N CYS A 269 0.34 3.09 -12.04
CA CYS A 269 0.89 1.74 -11.91
C CYS A 269 1.64 1.28 -13.17
N ALA A 270 1.23 1.74 -14.36
CA ALA A 270 1.95 1.51 -15.61
C ALA A 270 3.29 2.26 -15.69
N SER A 271 3.47 3.36 -14.97
CA SER A 271 4.67 4.21 -15.05
C SER A 271 5.71 3.89 -13.97
N ILE A 272 5.34 4.01 -12.70
CA ILE A 272 6.27 3.91 -11.55
C ILE A 272 5.77 2.96 -10.46
N GLY A 273 4.69 2.21 -10.72
CA GLY A 273 4.09 1.29 -9.76
C GLY A 273 3.18 1.96 -8.73
N PRO A 274 2.61 1.17 -7.81
CA PRO A 274 1.57 1.60 -6.86
C PRO A 274 2.06 2.48 -5.71
N GLN A 275 3.35 2.86 -5.68
CA GLN A 275 3.97 3.63 -4.62
C GLN A 275 4.03 2.87 -3.27
N ASP A 276 4.07 3.58 -2.13
CA ASP A 276 4.16 2.98 -0.81
C ASP A 276 2.79 2.87 -0.10
N ALA A 277 2.82 2.30 1.11
CA ALA A 277 1.62 2.00 1.90
C ALA A 277 0.80 3.23 2.30
N GLU A 278 1.37 4.44 2.30
CA GLU A 278 0.63 5.65 2.65
C GLU A 278 -0.37 6.09 1.56
N GLN A 279 -0.16 5.61 0.34
CA GLN A 279 -0.91 6.00 -0.83
C GLN A 279 -1.99 4.99 -1.22
N ASN A 280 -1.98 3.81 -0.62
CA ASN A 280 -2.83 2.71 -0.99
C ASN A 280 -3.86 2.38 0.11
N VAL A 281 -5.12 2.23 -0.30
CA VAL A 281 -6.22 1.87 0.59
C VAL A 281 -6.77 0.50 0.21
N PHE A 282 -7.02 -0.37 1.21
CA PHE A 282 -7.49 -1.73 0.97
C PHE A 282 -8.82 -1.76 0.21
N GLY A 283 -8.85 -2.47 -0.89
CA GLY A 283 -10.07 -2.68 -1.68
C GLY A 283 -10.62 -1.42 -2.35
N GLN A 284 -9.87 -0.32 -2.39
CA GLN A 284 -10.38 0.93 -2.95
C GLN A 284 -11.00 0.76 -4.33
N LEU A 285 -10.34 0.06 -5.24
CA LEU A 285 -10.86 -0.18 -6.59
C LEU A 285 -12.02 -1.16 -6.62
N ALA A 286 -11.98 -2.22 -5.81
CA ALA A 286 -13.11 -3.15 -5.68
C ALA A 286 -14.38 -2.45 -5.17
N PHE A 287 -14.23 -1.39 -4.39
CA PHE A 287 -15.35 -0.58 -3.89
C PHE A 287 -15.77 0.54 -4.84
N GLY A 288 -15.08 0.71 -5.96
CA GLY A 288 -15.32 1.78 -6.93
C GLY A 288 -14.68 3.12 -6.56
N LEU A 289 -13.67 3.09 -5.67
CA LEU A 289 -12.91 4.26 -5.23
C LEU A 289 -11.61 4.37 -6.03
N ASN A 290 -11.40 5.51 -6.67
CA ASN A 290 -10.14 5.88 -7.30
C ASN A 290 -9.83 7.36 -7.03
N HIS A 291 -8.77 7.87 -7.61
CA HIS A 291 -8.37 9.27 -7.41
C HIS A 291 -9.41 10.28 -7.93
N THR A 292 -10.22 9.94 -8.93
CA THR A 292 -11.36 10.75 -9.38
C THR A 292 -12.37 10.92 -8.25
N GLY A 293 -12.67 9.81 -7.56
CA GLY A 293 -13.57 9.81 -6.42
C GLY A 293 -13.08 10.72 -5.29
N TYR A 294 -11.76 10.76 -5.04
CA TYR A 294 -11.22 11.65 -4.00
C TYR A 294 -11.50 13.13 -4.27
N ALA A 295 -11.52 13.55 -5.53
CA ALA A 295 -11.89 14.91 -5.89
C ALA A 295 -13.39 15.17 -5.84
N LEU A 296 -14.24 14.17 -6.13
CA LEU A 296 -15.69 14.34 -6.29
C LEU A 296 -16.51 14.06 -5.02
N ILE A 297 -15.99 13.28 -4.06
CA ILE A 297 -16.73 12.93 -2.82
C ILE A 297 -17.14 14.16 -2.01
N PRO A 298 -16.31 15.20 -1.78
CA PRO A 298 -16.58 16.22 -0.77
C PRO A 298 -17.59 17.29 -1.18
N ASP A 299 -17.91 17.48 -2.46
CA ASP A 299 -18.73 18.60 -2.94
C ASP A 299 -18.19 19.96 -2.42
N THR A 300 -16.91 20.19 -2.60
CA THR A 300 -16.18 21.38 -2.11
C THR A 300 -15.27 21.96 -3.21
N LYS A 301 -14.47 22.95 -2.86
CA LYS A 301 -13.53 23.62 -3.78
C LYS A 301 -12.22 22.83 -3.87
N VAL A 302 -11.87 22.29 -5.04
CA VAL A 302 -10.69 21.44 -5.25
C VAL A 302 -9.80 21.98 -6.36
N ALA A 303 -8.56 22.33 -6.04
CA ALA A 303 -7.52 22.63 -7.03
C ALA A 303 -6.61 21.42 -7.24
N VAL A 304 -6.62 20.83 -8.41
CA VAL A 304 -5.65 19.81 -8.80
C VAL A 304 -4.46 20.51 -9.45
N THR A 305 -3.28 20.39 -8.85
CA THR A 305 -2.08 21.01 -9.40
C THR A 305 -0.99 19.99 -9.67
N GLY A 306 -0.20 20.16 -10.72
CA GLY A 306 0.82 19.20 -11.11
C GLY A 306 1.83 19.75 -12.12
N ARG A 307 2.67 18.85 -12.65
CA ARG A 307 3.72 19.21 -13.58
C ARG A 307 3.77 18.26 -14.77
N TYR A 308 4.11 18.79 -15.96
CA TYR A 308 4.13 17.97 -17.18
C TYR A 308 5.22 16.87 -17.18
N GLY A 309 6.34 17.08 -16.49
CA GLY A 309 7.42 16.11 -16.34
C GLY A 309 7.40 15.38 -15.00
N ASP A 310 6.25 15.32 -14.33
CA ASP A 310 6.08 14.66 -13.04
C ASP A 310 6.14 13.13 -13.16
N MET A 311 6.60 12.45 -12.08
CA MET A 311 6.48 11.01 -11.93
C MET A 311 5.02 10.57 -11.80
N PHE A 312 4.13 11.44 -11.28
CA PHE A 312 2.68 11.26 -11.34
C PHE A 312 2.20 11.76 -12.71
N PRO A 313 1.92 10.86 -13.67
CA PRO A 313 1.79 11.25 -15.07
C PRO A 313 0.63 12.21 -15.32
N TRP A 314 0.92 13.38 -15.91
CA TRP A 314 -0.07 14.39 -16.23
C TRP A 314 -1.21 13.88 -17.12
N ALA A 315 -0.93 12.91 -17.99
CA ALA A 315 -1.95 12.31 -18.87
C ALA A 315 -3.05 11.60 -18.05
N GLY A 316 -2.67 10.91 -16.98
CA GLY A 316 -3.62 10.32 -16.05
C GLY A 316 -4.41 11.37 -15.26
N THR A 317 -3.76 12.48 -14.86
CA THR A 317 -4.45 13.60 -14.21
C THR A 317 -5.46 14.27 -15.17
N ALA A 318 -5.07 14.49 -16.41
CA ALA A 318 -5.99 15.04 -17.43
C ALA A 318 -7.16 14.10 -17.72
N SER A 319 -6.94 12.77 -17.69
CA SER A 319 -8.01 11.78 -17.86
C SER A 319 -9.00 11.80 -16.70
N LEU A 320 -8.49 11.79 -15.46
CA LEU A 320 -9.26 11.93 -14.23
C LEU A 320 -10.08 13.23 -14.25
N TYR A 321 -9.44 14.36 -14.59
CA TYR A 321 -10.08 15.67 -14.54
C TYR A 321 -11.23 15.80 -15.54
N ARG A 322 -11.17 15.14 -16.71
CA ARG A 322 -12.33 15.07 -17.63
C ARG A 322 -13.57 14.43 -16.99
N THR A 323 -13.39 13.45 -16.12
CA THR A 323 -14.51 12.88 -15.36
C THR A 323 -15.03 13.89 -14.33
N VAL A 324 -14.13 14.63 -13.67
CA VAL A 324 -14.51 15.71 -12.74
C VAL A 324 -15.30 16.78 -13.47
N GLU A 325 -14.86 17.26 -14.63
CA GLU A 325 -15.56 18.23 -15.47
C GLU A 325 -16.95 17.73 -15.85
N THR A 326 -17.08 16.49 -16.34
CA THR A 326 -18.38 15.91 -16.71
C THR A 326 -19.38 15.94 -15.55
N VAL A 327 -18.92 15.60 -14.33
CA VAL A 327 -19.79 15.61 -13.14
C VAL A 327 -20.09 17.05 -12.70
N ALA A 328 -19.11 17.94 -12.76
CA ALA A 328 -19.26 19.34 -12.41
C ALA A 328 -20.27 20.06 -13.34
N ASP A 329 -20.17 19.81 -14.65
CA ASP A 329 -21.12 20.35 -15.66
C ASP A 329 -22.55 19.85 -15.37
N MET A 330 -22.73 18.57 -15.09
CA MET A 330 -24.03 17.99 -14.73
C MET A 330 -24.63 18.64 -13.48
N LEU A 331 -23.77 19.07 -12.54
CA LEU A 331 -24.18 19.69 -11.27
C LEU A 331 -24.30 21.23 -11.35
N GLY A 332 -23.76 21.88 -12.38
CA GLY A 332 -23.60 23.33 -12.45
C GLY A 332 -22.61 23.86 -11.38
N THR A 333 -21.51 23.13 -11.17
CA THR A 333 -20.53 23.41 -10.12
C THR A 333 -19.10 23.50 -10.65
N GLU A 334 -18.91 23.91 -11.89
CA GLU A 334 -17.61 23.99 -12.59
C GLU A 334 -16.62 24.87 -11.81
N ASP A 335 -17.08 25.94 -11.19
CA ASP A 335 -16.29 26.83 -10.34
C ASP A 335 -15.78 26.17 -9.05
N ASN A 336 -16.20 24.93 -8.75
CA ASN A 336 -15.66 24.16 -7.62
C ASN A 336 -14.33 23.52 -7.93
N TYR A 337 -13.91 23.48 -9.19
CA TYR A 337 -12.74 22.72 -9.59
C TYR A 337 -11.80 23.56 -10.47
N THR A 338 -10.49 23.35 -10.32
CA THR A 338 -9.49 23.91 -11.22
C THR A 338 -8.34 22.93 -11.42
N LEU A 339 -7.76 22.97 -12.63
CA LEU A 339 -6.62 22.17 -13.02
C LEU A 339 -5.47 23.10 -13.43
N ASN A 340 -4.33 23.03 -12.73
CA ASN A 340 -3.16 23.83 -13.01
C ASN A 340 -1.91 22.96 -13.21
N PHE A 341 -1.30 23.04 -14.39
CA PHE A 341 -0.05 22.35 -14.71
C PHE A 341 1.04 23.33 -15.08
N ALA A 342 2.24 23.05 -14.56
CA ALA A 342 3.45 23.81 -14.87
C ALA A 342 4.52 22.93 -15.53
N PRO A 343 5.42 23.48 -16.35
CA PRO A 343 6.56 22.73 -16.89
C PRO A 343 7.53 22.25 -15.81
N GLY A 344 8.20 21.10 -16.07
CA GLY A 344 9.33 20.57 -15.30
C GLY A 344 9.03 19.32 -14.49
N PRO A 345 10.04 18.78 -13.76
CA PRO A 345 9.95 17.53 -13.02
C PRO A 345 9.17 17.65 -11.72
N HIS A 346 8.95 16.53 -11.04
CA HIS A 346 8.29 16.45 -9.74
C HIS A 346 8.80 17.48 -8.73
N GLY A 347 7.89 18.18 -8.06
CA GLY A 347 8.22 19.15 -7.02
C GLY A 347 7.18 20.27 -6.86
N TRP A 348 7.15 20.89 -5.69
CA TRP A 348 6.31 22.05 -5.42
C TRP A 348 7.09 23.33 -5.75
N THR A 349 6.87 23.84 -6.92
CA THR A 349 7.56 25.03 -7.44
C THR A 349 6.73 26.28 -7.24
N GLU A 350 7.32 27.43 -7.59
CA GLU A 350 6.67 28.73 -7.51
C GLU A 350 5.27 28.72 -8.12
N SER A 351 5.16 28.25 -9.36
CA SER A 351 3.88 28.24 -10.08
C SER A 351 2.81 27.37 -9.45
N THR A 352 3.14 26.12 -9.09
CA THR A 352 2.17 25.19 -8.49
C THR A 352 1.85 25.52 -7.04
N MET A 353 2.80 26.03 -6.28
CA MET A 353 2.59 26.49 -4.90
C MET A 353 1.73 27.77 -4.89
N THR A 354 2.04 28.74 -5.75
CA THR A 354 1.25 29.97 -5.88
C THR A 354 -0.17 29.67 -6.32
N ALA A 355 -0.37 28.80 -7.31
CA ALA A 355 -1.70 28.39 -7.74
C ALA A 355 -2.52 27.75 -6.60
N SER A 356 -1.89 26.88 -5.78
CA SER A 356 -2.53 26.30 -4.60
C SER A 356 -2.88 27.35 -3.55
N ALA A 357 -1.98 28.28 -3.26
CA ALA A 357 -2.21 29.35 -2.29
C ALA A 357 -3.27 30.35 -2.76
N ASP A 358 -3.27 30.72 -4.04
CA ASP A 358 -4.26 31.61 -4.65
C ASP A 358 -5.67 31.00 -4.59
N TRP A 359 -5.76 29.67 -4.79
CA TRP A 359 -7.00 28.94 -4.61
C TRP A 359 -7.52 29.06 -3.17
N MET A 360 -6.66 28.89 -2.16
CA MET A 360 -7.04 29.05 -0.76
C MET A 360 -7.49 30.49 -0.47
N VAL A 361 -6.78 31.49 -0.99
CA VAL A 361 -7.18 32.90 -0.86
C VAL A 361 -8.55 33.15 -1.50
N ALA A 362 -8.76 32.66 -2.69
CA ALA A 362 -10.00 32.85 -3.44
C ALA A 362 -11.23 32.29 -2.68
N HIS A 363 -11.08 31.16 -2.02
CA HIS A 363 -12.22 30.45 -1.43
C HIS A 363 -12.32 30.55 0.10
N LEU A 364 -11.28 30.96 0.81
CA LEU A 364 -11.30 31.07 2.27
C LEU A 364 -11.31 32.52 2.76
N LEU A 365 -10.68 33.46 2.05
CA LEU A 365 -10.70 34.88 2.44
C LEU A 365 -11.93 35.62 1.96
N ARG A 366 -12.52 35.21 0.84
CA ARG A 366 -13.67 35.91 0.25
C ARG A 366 -14.95 35.65 1.00
N ARG A 367 -15.67 36.74 1.35
CA ARG A 367 -17.07 36.71 1.74
C ARG A 367 -17.91 37.17 0.54
N GLY A 368 -18.55 36.24 -0.18
CA GLY A 368 -19.37 36.53 -1.36
C GLY A 368 -18.57 36.78 -2.67
N ASN A 369 -19.26 37.18 -3.75
CA ASN A 369 -18.69 37.35 -5.09
C ASN A 369 -17.84 38.64 -5.26
N LEU A 370 -17.60 39.39 -4.20
CA LEU A 370 -16.82 40.61 -4.23
C LEU A 370 -15.47 40.41 -3.55
N LEU A 371 -14.40 40.59 -4.33
CA LEU A 371 -13.07 40.83 -3.81
C LEU A 371 -13.07 42.20 -3.12
N PRO A 372 -12.68 42.29 -1.84
CA PRO A 372 -12.22 43.56 -1.34
C PRO A 372 -10.87 43.86 -2.00
N LEU A 373 -10.89 44.68 -3.05
CA LEU A 373 -9.69 45.17 -3.76
C LEU A 373 -8.69 45.90 -2.83
N ASP A 374 -9.10 46.18 -1.60
CA ASP A 374 -8.35 46.97 -0.60
C ASP A 374 -7.80 46.17 0.57
N MET A 375 -7.84 44.84 0.55
CA MET A 375 -7.17 44.06 1.60
C MET A 375 -5.64 44.10 1.43
N PRO A 376 -4.87 44.43 2.49
CA PRO A 376 -3.41 44.53 2.42
C PRO A 376 -2.73 43.27 1.86
N GLY A 377 -3.26 42.07 2.14
CA GLY A 377 -2.76 40.82 1.59
C GLY A 377 -3.04 40.58 0.12
N TYR A 378 -4.03 41.26 -0.48
CA TYR A 378 -4.38 41.10 -1.88
C TYR A 378 -3.50 41.93 -2.82
N ARG A 379 -3.04 43.12 -2.39
CA ARG A 379 -2.04 43.90 -3.13
C ARG A 379 -0.70 43.16 -3.23
N ALA A 380 -0.36 42.30 -2.31
CA ALA A 380 0.83 41.47 -2.39
C ALA A 380 0.76 40.39 -3.48
N LEU A 381 -0.45 39.98 -3.93
CA LEU A 381 -0.64 39.08 -5.09
C LEU A 381 -0.28 39.76 -6.42
N ASP A 382 -0.54 41.04 -6.52
CA ASP A 382 -0.26 41.85 -7.74
C ASP A 382 1.20 42.33 -7.79
N ILE A 383 1.95 42.27 -6.68
CA ILE A 383 3.33 42.72 -6.55
C ILE A 383 4.29 41.52 -6.56
N GLY A 384 4.11 40.55 -7.44
CA GLY A 384 5.18 39.64 -7.84
C GLY A 384 6.16 39.18 -6.74
N ILE A 385 5.68 38.82 -5.54
CA ILE A 385 6.53 38.10 -4.57
C ILE A 385 6.91 36.77 -5.21
N ARG A 386 8.12 36.72 -5.76
CA ARG A 386 8.64 35.54 -6.38
C ARG A 386 8.84 34.49 -5.27
N TYR A 387 8.56 33.23 -5.57
CA TYR A 387 8.89 32.09 -4.73
C TYR A 387 10.34 32.14 -4.20
N ALA A 388 11.28 32.59 -5.04
CA ALA A 388 12.67 32.77 -4.68
C ALA A 388 12.90 33.85 -3.60
N ASP A 389 12.01 34.84 -3.52
CA ASP A 389 12.12 35.99 -2.62
C ASP A 389 11.40 35.75 -1.29
N VAL A 390 10.64 34.64 -1.15
CA VAL A 390 10.05 34.24 0.12
C VAL A 390 11.15 33.71 1.03
N ASP A 391 11.80 34.62 1.74
CA ASP A 391 12.67 34.25 2.88
C ASP A 391 11.77 33.80 4.04
N THR A 392 11.93 32.57 4.47
CA THR A 392 11.22 32.08 5.65
C THR A 392 11.63 32.84 6.91
N GLY A 393 12.78 33.49 6.89
CA GLY A 393 13.35 34.20 8.03
C GLY A 393 13.58 33.32 9.25
N LEU A 394 13.48 32.00 9.10
CA LEU A 394 13.60 31.04 10.19
C LEU A 394 14.95 30.33 10.17
N THR A 395 15.71 30.44 11.23
CA THR A 395 16.93 29.65 11.46
C THR A 395 16.56 28.17 11.70
N ARG A 396 17.54 27.28 11.58
CA ARG A 396 17.32 25.84 11.84
C ARG A 396 16.80 25.57 13.25
N SER A 397 17.28 26.32 14.26
CA SER A 397 16.81 26.19 15.65
C SER A 397 15.39 26.73 15.86
N GLU A 398 14.95 27.67 15.04
CA GLU A 398 13.57 28.21 15.09
C GLU A 398 12.54 27.31 14.41
N ARG A 399 12.95 26.29 13.63
CA ARG A 399 12.05 25.38 12.91
C ARG A 399 11.63 24.18 13.77
N GLY A 400 12.58 23.55 14.47
CA GLY A 400 12.30 22.36 15.29
C GLY A 400 11.39 22.67 16.48
N VAL A 401 10.43 21.80 16.75
CA VAL A 401 9.49 21.90 17.88
C VAL A 401 10.09 21.36 19.16
N THR A 402 10.77 20.21 19.07
CA THR A 402 11.41 19.51 20.20
C THR A 402 12.91 19.84 20.32
N GLY A 403 13.39 20.84 19.59
CA GLY A 403 14.82 21.15 19.48
C GLY A 403 15.61 20.14 18.65
N GLY A 404 14.95 19.51 17.65
CA GLY A 404 15.53 18.53 16.74
C GLY A 404 15.63 17.11 17.32
N LYS A 405 15.04 16.86 18.48
CA LYS A 405 14.92 15.52 19.08
C LYS A 405 13.67 14.83 18.55
N SER A 406 13.65 13.50 18.56
CA SER A 406 12.43 12.75 18.22
C SER A 406 11.30 13.08 19.21
N ALA A 407 10.07 13.21 18.69
CA ALA A 407 8.86 13.35 19.50
C ALA A 407 8.66 12.18 20.49
N LEU A 408 9.27 11.02 20.21
CA LEU A 408 9.30 9.86 21.14
C LEU A 408 10.09 10.14 22.43
N LYS A 409 10.82 11.26 22.52
CA LYS A 409 11.51 11.68 23.76
C LYS A 409 10.65 12.58 24.65
N LEU A 410 9.45 12.96 24.22
CA LEU A 410 8.51 13.70 25.05
C LEU A 410 7.94 12.79 26.15
N GLU A 411 7.65 13.39 27.31
CA GLU A 411 7.04 12.67 28.43
C GLU A 411 5.67 12.11 28.02
N GLY A 412 5.45 10.83 28.27
CA GLY A 412 4.23 10.12 27.90
C GLY A 412 4.15 9.71 26.42
N ALA A 413 5.21 9.94 25.63
CA ALA A 413 5.24 9.53 24.23
C ALA A 413 5.22 8.01 24.08
N ARG A 414 4.49 7.56 23.07
CA ARG A 414 4.42 6.15 22.65
C ARG A 414 4.78 6.06 21.17
N ASP A 415 5.44 4.98 20.78
CA ASP A 415 5.61 4.65 19.37
C ASP A 415 4.34 4.00 18.79
N ILE A 416 4.23 4.01 17.47
CA ILE A 416 3.07 3.41 16.78
C ILE A 416 3.02 1.89 16.99
N HIS A 417 4.16 1.24 17.18
CA HIS A 417 4.20 -0.21 17.40
C HIS A 417 3.57 -0.59 18.74
N ALA A 418 3.74 0.23 19.78
CA ALA A 418 3.07 0.03 21.07
C ALA A 418 1.54 0.13 20.93
N VAL A 419 1.03 1.09 20.12
CA VAL A 419 -0.41 1.21 19.85
C VAL A 419 -0.93 -0.01 19.08
N LEU A 420 -0.18 -0.50 18.09
CA LEU A 420 -0.56 -1.69 17.34
C LEU A 420 -0.54 -2.96 18.21
N ARG A 421 0.44 -3.10 19.12
CA ARG A 421 0.46 -4.20 20.11
C ARG A 421 -0.75 -4.17 21.04
N ASP A 422 -1.12 -2.99 21.56
CA ASP A 422 -2.30 -2.84 22.41
C ASP A 422 -3.59 -3.19 21.66
N ARG A 423 -3.73 -2.74 20.41
CA ARG A 423 -4.84 -3.11 19.55
C ARG A 423 -4.91 -4.63 19.36
N PHE A 424 -3.78 -5.25 19.04
CA PHE A 424 -3.72 -6.70 18.89
C PHE A 424 -4.16 -7.41 20.18
N ALA A 425 -3.63 -7.03 21.34
CA ALA A 425 -3.98 -7.62 22.62
C ALA A 425 -5.49 -7.49 22.93
N ALA A 426 -6.05 -6.30 22.70
CA ALA A 426 -7.47 -6.05 22.93
C ALA A 426 -8.39 -6.85 22.00
N GLU A 427 -8.02 -6.99 20.74
CA GLU A 427 -8.82 -7.76 19.76
C GLU A 427 -8.64 -9.27 19.95
N ARG A 428 -7.41 -9.74 20.25
CA ARG A 428 -7.15 -11.16 20.56
C ARG A 428 -7.97 -11.65 21.74
N ALA A 429 -8.16 -10.83 22.78
CA ALA A 429 -8.96 -11.17 23.94
C ALA A 429 -10.45 -11.42 23.61
N LYS A 430 -10.95 -10.88 22.51
CA LYS A 430 -12.32 -11.05 22.02
C LYS A 430 -12.46 -12.18 20.99
N ARG A 431 -11.34 -12.73 20.53
CA ARG A 431 -11.27 -13.67 19.41
C ARG A 431 -11.93 -15.01 19.79
N PRO A 432 -13.03 -15.41 19.13
CA PRO A 432 -13.56 -16.76 19.28
C PRO A 432 -12.57 -17.78 18.69
N ALA A 433 -12.54 -18.98 19.24
CA ALA A 433 -11.86 -20.10 18.59
C ALA A 433 -12.82 -20.72 17.57
N PRO A 434 -12.67 -20.45 16.25
CA PRO A 434 -13.54 -21.06 15.26
C PRO A 434 -13.26 -22.57 15.19
N ASP A 435 -14.30 -23.35 14.87
CA ASP A 435 -14.07 -24.75 14.46
C ASP A 435 -13.31 -24.81 13.11
N ALA A 436 -12.85 -25.99 12.74
CA ALA A 436 -12.01 -26.13 11.55
C ALA A 436 -12.73 -25.72 10.25
N ALA A 437 -14.05 -25.92 10.14
CA ALA A 437 -14.82 -25.55 8.96
C ALA A 437 -15.05 -24.03 8.90
N GLY A 438 -15.42 -23.43 10.03
CA GLY A 438 -15.57 -21.97 10.14
C GLY A 438 -14.24 -21.24 9.91
N LEU A 439 -13.13 -21.81 10.36
CA LEU A 439 -11.80 -21.26 10.10
C LEU A 439 -11.48 -21.31 8.58
N ALA A 440 -11.73 -22.41 7.90
CA ALA A 440 -11.45 -22.54 6.46
C ALA A 440 -12.24 -21.51 5.63
N GLU A 441 -13.52 -21.33 5.92
CA GLU A 441 -14.35 -20.33 5.22
C GLU A 441 -13.90 -18.90 5.53
N LEU A 442 -13.54 -18.60 6.76
CA LEU A 442 -13.01 -17.30 7.16
C LEU A 442 -11.69 -16.99 6.45
N VAL A 443 -10.77 -17.97 6.41
CA VAL A 443 -9.49 -17.89 5.70
C VAL A 443 -9.73 -17.62 4.20
N ARG A 444 -10.65 -18.39 3.59
CA ARG A 444 -11.01 -18.23 2.18
C ARG A 444 -11.48 -16.81 1.89
N LYS A 445 -12.40 -16.29 2.71
CA LYS A 445 -13.00 -14.97 2.53
C LYS A 445 -11.98 -13.83 2.73
N LEU A 446 -11.23 -13.86 3.83
CA LEU A 446 -10.30 -12.78 4.17
C LEU A 446 -9.12 -12.70 3.21
N ALA A 447 -8.58 -13.84 2.81
CA ALA A 447 -7.46 -13.87 1.87
C ALA A 447 -7.87 -13.68 0.39
N GLY A 448 -9.17 -13.74 0.06
CA GLY A 448 -9.65 -13.64 -1.31
C GLY A 448 -9.37 -14.91 -2.14
N ILE A 449 -9.39 -16.09 -1.50
CA ILE A 449 -9.06 -17.35 -2.18
C ILE A 449 -10.23 -17.79 -3.06
N ARG A 450 -9.97 -18.00 -4.34
CA ARG A 450 -10.89 -18.60 -5.30
C ARG A 450 -10.78 -20.13 -5.23
N THR A 451 -11.91 -20.82 -5.20
CA THR A 451 -11.91 -22.29 -5.29
C THR A 451 -11.50 -22.74 -6.71
N PRO A 452 -11.05 -24.01 -6.89
CA PRO A 452 -10.72 -24.50 -8.23
C PRO A 452 -11.84 -24.40 -9.25
N ASP A 453 -13.11 -24.49 -8.83
CA ASP A 453 -14.27 -24.30 -9.72
C ASP A 453 -14.43 -22.82 -10.13
N GLU A 454 -14.21 -21.90 -9.21
CA GLU A 454 -14.26 -20.44 -9.46
C GLU A 454 -13.09 -19.97 -10.34
N SER A 455 -11.91 -20.56 -10.20
CA SER A 455 -10.72 -20.21 -10.98
C SER A 455 -10.72 -20.74 -12.41
N ALA A 456 -11.54 -21.76 -12.71
CA ALA A 456 -11.75 -22.34 -14.05
C ALA A 456 -10.44 -22.58 -14.85
N VAL A 457 -9.46 -23.21 -14.20
CA VAL A 457 -8.12 -23.44 -14.77
C VAL A 457 -8.14 -24.50 -15.85
N LYS A 458 -7.47 -24.22 -16.99
CA LYS A 458 -7.20 -25.17 -18.07
C LYS A 458 -5.74 -25.56 -18.06
N VAL A 459 -5.44 -26.87 -18.07
CA VAL A 459 -4.08 -27.36 -18.11
C VAL A 459 -3.66 -27.71 -19.53
N LYS A 460 -2.53 -27.16 -19.98
CA LYS A 460 -1.92 -27.42 -21.29
C LYS A 460 -0.60 -28.11 -21.11
N GLU A 461 -0.38 -29.21 -21.84
CA GLU A 461 0.95 -29.78 -22.02
C GLU A 461 1.75 -28.94 -23.04
N ILE A 462 2.91 -28.46 -22.64
CA ILE A 462 3.79 -27.63 -23.47
C ILE A 462 4.85 -28.51 -24.17
N SER A 463 5.44 -29.44 -23.41
CA SER A 463 6.38 -30.41 -23.96
C SER A 463 6.52 -31.59 -23.01
N SER A 464 6.91 -32.74 -23.54
CA SER A 464 7.23 -33.92 -22.76
C SER A 464 8.55 -34.56 -23.17
N GLY A 465 9.13 -35.32 -22.26
CA GLY A 465 10.40 -36.02 -22.44
C GLY A 465 10.66 -36.99 -21.29
N SER A 466 11.90 -37.36 -21.08
CA SER A 466 12.31 -38.21 -19.96
C SER A 466 13.52 -37.65 -19.25
N PHE A 467 13.60 -37.91 -17.93
CA PHE A 467 14.77 -37.60 -17.11
C PHE A 467 15.04 -38.77 -16.17
N ASN A 468 16.20 -39.42 -16.36
CA ASN A 468 16.62 -40.59 -15.58
C ASN A 468 15.54 -41.70 -15.50
N GLY A 469 14.85 -41.99 -16.58
CA GLY A 469 13.76 -42.98 -16.65
C GLY A 469 12.39 -42.45 -16.25
N ALA A 470 12.29 -41.37 -15.49
CA ALA A 470 11.02 -40.74 -15.18
C ALA A 470 10.47 -39.96 -16.37
N LYS A 471 9.15 -39.98 -16.57
CA LYS A 471 8.49 -39.11 -17.55
C LYS A 471 8.55 -37.67 -17.03
N PHE A 472 8.96 -36.75 -17.89
CA PHE A 472 9.12 -35.32 -17.61
C PHE A 472 8.18 -34.53 -18.50
N VAL A 473 7.24 -33.77 -17.91
CA VAL A 473 6.23 -33.00 -18.67
C VAL A 473 6.22 -31.56 -18.21
N ARG A 474 6.36 -30.61 -19.13
CA ARG A 474 6.14 -29.18 -18.87
C ARG A 474 4.69 -28.84 -19.09
N LEU A 475 4.07 -28.19 -18.11
CA LEU A 475 2.64 -27.86 -18.08
C LEU A 475 2.45 -26.36 -17.86
N ALA A 476 1.37 -25.81 -18.41
CA ALA A 476 0.85 -24.50 -18.08
C ALA A 476 -0.55 -24.63 -17.52
N PHE A 477 -0.76 -24.12 -16.30
CA PHE A 477 -2.08 -23.98 -15.68
C PHE A 477 -2.61 -22.60 -16.04
N VAL A 478 -3.52 -22.51 -17.00
CA VAL A 478 -4.03 -21.24 -17.53
C VAL A 478 -5.32 -20.88 -16.80
N HIS A 479 -5.29 -19.81 -16.03
CA HIS A 479 -6.45 -19.24 -15.35
C HIS A 479 -7.37 -18.52 -16.35
N LYS A 480 -8.61 -18.27 -15.94
CA LYS A 480 -9.63 -17.57 -16.75
C LYS A 480 -9.17 -16.14 -17.12
N ASP A 481 -8.43 -15.48 -16.26
CA ASP A 481 -7.83 -14.16 -16.44
C ASP A 481 -6.53 -14.16 -17.28
N SER A 482 -6.26 -15.28 -17.96
CA SER A 482 -5.10 -15.50 -18.83
C SER A 482 -3.75 -15.64 -18.11
N LEU A 483 -3.67 -15.53 -16.79
CA LEU A 483 -2.43 -15.88 -16.08
C LEU A 483 -2.15 -17.36 -16.25
N ALA A 484 -0.93 -17.70 -16.66
CA ALA A 484 -0.48 -19.06 -16.83
C ALA A 484 0.61 -19.40 -15.79
N LEU A 485 0.37 -20.45 -14.97
CA LEU A 485 1.34 -20.93 -14.00
C LEU A 485 2.21 -22.00 -14.66
N PRO A 486 3.53 -21.79 -14.76
CA PRO A 486 4.42 -22.79 -15.32
C PRO A 486 4.68 -23.90 -14.30
N ALA A 487 4.60 -25.13 -14.73
CA ALA A 487 4.80 -26.29 -13.88
C ALA A 487 5.58 -27.40 -14.59
N VAL A 488 6.16 -28.28 -13.79
CA VAL A 488 6.81 -29.51 -14.25
C VAL A 488 6.23 -30.70 -13.48
N LEU A 489 5.74 -31.67 -14.23
CA LEU A 489 5.32 -32.96 -13.71
C LEU A 489 6.43 -33.99 -13.96
N LEU A 490 6.74 -34.75 -12.93
CA LEU A 490 7.65 -35.89 -13.00
C LEU A 490 6.88 -37.14 -12.54
N GLU A 491 6.80 -38.14 -13.42
CA GLU A 491 6.15 -39.42 -13.12
C GLU A 491 7.20 -40.52 -13.12
N PRO A 492 7.32 -41.34 -12.08
CA PRO A 492 8.31 -42.41 -12.01
C PRO A 492 8.03 -43.47 -13.11
N GLU A 493 9.09 -44.07 -13.67
CA GLU A 493 8.98 -45.12 -14.69
C GLU A 493 8.13 -46.30 -14.21
N LYS A 494 8.27 -46.66 -12.95
CA LYS A 494 7.47 -47.68 -12.29
C LYS A 494 6.71 -47.05 -11.12
N ALA A 495 5.40 -46.88 -11.30
CA ALA A 495 4.54 -46.42 -10.24
C ALA A 495 4.51 -47.47 -9.10
N VAL A 496 4.83 -47.03 -7.90
CA VAL A 496 4.67 -47.84 -6.70
C VAL A 496 3.26 -47.66 -6.17
N LYS A 497 2.48 -48.73 -6.11
CA LYS A 497 1.10 -48.66 -5.62
C LYS A 497 1.05 -48.08 -4.20
N GLY A 498 0.35 -46.96 -4.04
CA GLY A 498 0.21 -46.27 -2.75
C GLY A 498 1.36 -45.30 -2.40
N ALA A 499 2.34 -45.08 -3.27
CA ALA A 499 3.43 -44.13 -2.99
C ALA A 499 2.96 -42.65 -2.89
N GLY A 500 1.79 -42.33 -3.44
CA GLY A 500 1.21 -40.99 -3.35
C GLY A 500 1.80 -39.99 -4.35
N ALA A 501 1.45 -38.74 -4.14
CA ALA A 501 1.96 -37.61 -4.94
C ALA A 501 2.38 -36.47 -4.03
N VAL A 502 3.25 -35.59 -4.53
CA VAL A 502 3.70 -34.39 -3.84
C VAL A 502 3.63 -33.18 -4.78
N LEU A 503 3.11 -32.09 -4.25
CA LEU A 503 3.11 -30.77 -4.85
C LEU A 503 4.18 -29.90 -4.17
N MET A 504 5.09 -29.32 -4.94
CA MET A 504 6.18 -28.50 -4.44
C MET A 504 6.10 -27.10 -5.01
N THR A 505 6.32 -26.09 -4.19
CA THR A 505 6.34 -24.67 -4.62
C THR A 505 7.21 -23.81 -3.71
N GLY A 506 7.83 -22.76 -4.22
CA GLY A 506 8.72 -21.93 -3.43
C GLY A 506 9.06 -20.60 -4.07
N SER A 507 9.51 -19.64 -3.25
CA SER A 507 9.87 -18.30 -3.67
C SER A 507 11.03 -18.24 -4.68
N THR A 508 11.94 -19.20 -4.64
CA THR A 508 13.10 -19.31 -5.57
C THR A 508 12.75 -19.97 -6.91
N GLY A 509 11.50 -20.41 -7.08
CA GLY A 509 11.02 -21.10 -8.26
C GLY A 509 11.40 -22.59 -8.31
N ARG A 510 10.99 -23.25 -9.40
CA ARG A 510 11.04 -24.71 -9.59
C ARG A 510 12.43 -25.34 -9.41
N SER A 511 13.49 -24.65 -9.85
CA SER A 511 14.87 -25.20 -9.80
C SER A 511 15.36 -25.52 -8.38
N GLY A 512 14.81 -24.86 -7.37
CA GLY A 512 15.16 -25.08 -5.96
C GLY A 512 14.73 -26.45 -5.40
N PHE A 513 13.89 -27.19 -6.13
CA PHE A 513 13.33 -28.47 -5.68
C PHE A 513 13.99 -29.72 -6.32
N ALA A 514 15.13 -29.57 -7.00
CA ALA A 514 15.72 -30.71 -7.71
C ALA A 514 16.05 -31.91 -6.82
N ALA A 515 16.64 -31.67 -5.65
CA ALA A 515 16.99 -32.74 -4.69
C ALA A 515 15.75 -33.44 -4.13
N ASP A 516 14.74 -32.66 -3.72
CA ASP A 516 13.48 -33.20 -3.17
C ASP A 516 12.71 -33.98 -4.21
N ALA A 517 12.68 -33.48 -5.45
CA ALA A 517 12.03 -34.17 -6.56
C ALA A 517 12.69 -35.53 -6.85
N LEU A 518 14.04 -35.60 -6.85
CA LEU A 518 14.76 -36.87 -7.01
C LEU A 518 14.49 -37.83 -5.84
N SER A 519 14.46 -37.34 -4.62
CA SER A 519 14.11 -38.11 -3.42
C SER A 519 12.69 -38.68 -3.51
N ALA A 520 11.71 -37.83 -3.86
CA ALA A 520 10.32 -38.25 -4.03
C ALA A 520 10.14 -39.27 -5.16
N LEU A 521 10.82 -39.07 -6.31
CA LEU A 521 10.81 -40.02 -7.43
C LEU A 521 11.40 -41.37 -7.04
N SER A 522 12.51 -41.38 -6.30
CA SER A 522 13.11 -42.65 -5.83
C SER A 522 12.22 -43.38 -4.85
N ALA A 523 11.34 -42.69 -4.11
CA ALA A 523 10.27 -43.27 -3.31
C ALA A 523 9.03 -43.66 -4.12
N GLY A 524 9.06 -43.54 -5.45
CA GLY A 524 7.96 -43.90 -6.35
C GLY A 524 6.80 -42.92 -6.39
N LYS A 525 6.99 -41.70 -5.86
CA LYS A 525 5.95 -40.65 -5.84
C LYS A 525 5.89 -39.91 -7.18
N THR A 526 4.67 -39.51 -7.58
CA THR A 526 4.47 -38.49 -8.61
C THR A 526 4.76 -37.11 -8.04
N VAL A 527 5.53 -36.28 -8.76
CA VAL A 527 5.97 -34.95 -8.31
C VAL A 527 5.43 -33.89 -9.26
N LEU A 528 4.75 -32.89 -8.74
CA LEU A 528 4.37 -31.67 -9.46
C LEU A 528 5.09 -30.48 -8.81
N ILE A 529 5.85 -29.71 -9.59
CA ILE A 529 6.52 -28.49 -9.13
C ILE A 529 5.94 -27.33 -9.90
N VAL A 530 5.39 -26.31 -9.20
CA VAL A 530 4.70 -25.18 -9.81
C VAL A 530 5.30 -23.85 -9.33
N ASP A 531 5.48 -22.89 -10.26
CA ASP A 531 5.70 -21.49 -9.91
C ASP A 531 4.33 -20.83 -9.73
N VAL A 532 4.09 -20.28 -8.56
CA VAL A 532 2.87 -19.57 -8.20
C VAL A 532 3.05 -18.07 -8.34
N SER A 533 1.97 -17.31 -8.25
CA SER A 533 1.94 -15.84 -8.37
C SER A 533 3.08 -15.16 -7.62
N GLY A 534 3.78 -14.26 -8.32
CA GLY A 534 4.91 -13.49 -7.80
C GLY A 534 6.23 -14.25 -7.68
N CYS A 535 6.32 -15.51 -8.13
CA CYS A 535 7.50 -16.35 -7.97
C CYS A 535 8.00 -16.96 -9.28
N GLY A 536 9.27 -17.38 -9.26
CA GLY A 536 9.88 -18.13 -10.36
C GLY A 536 9.82 -17.41 -11.70
N GLU A 537 9.31 -18.12 -12.73
CA GLU A 537 9.26 -17.62 -14.11
C GLU A 537 8.30 -16.43 -14.27
N ILE A 538 7.19 -16.41 -13.54
CA ILE A 538 6.14 -15.39 -13.61
C ILE A 538 6.28 -14.27 -12.55
N GLY A 539 7.30 -14.34 -11.71
CA GLY A 539 7.59 -13.31 -10.69
C GLY A 539 8.33 -12.07 -11.22
N LYS A 540 8.57 -11.99 -12.53
CA LYS A 540 9.30 -10.87 -13.15
C LYS A 540 8.34 -9.76 -13.54
N ALA A 541 8.80 -8.50 -13.46
CA ALA A 541 8.13 -7.36 -14.06
C ALA A 541 9.09 -6.58 -14.94
N ARG A 542 8.54 -5.85 -15.91
CA ARG A 542 9.29 -5.01 -16.85
C ARG A 542 9.42 -3.57 -16.40
N HIS A 543 8.89 -3.22 -15.21
CA HIS A 543 8.73 -1.84 -14.78
C HIS A 543 9.89 -1.31 -13.95
N VAL A 544 10.13 -0.01 -14.04
CA VAL A 544 10.97 0.74 -13.13
C VAL A 544 10.12 1.09 -11.90
N PHE A 545 10.56 0.69 -10.71
CA PHE A 545 9.87 0.98 -9.45
C PHE A 545 10.34 2.32 -8.88
N TYR A 546 9.45 2.95 -8.10
CA TYR A 546 9.73 4.21 -7.41
C TYR A 546 10.93 4.10 -6.46
N SER A 547 11.11 2.97 -5.80
CA SER A 547 12.22 2.70 -4.90
C SER A 547 13.05 1.51 -5.39
N ALA A 548 14.37 1.61 -5.28
CA ALA A 548 15.29 0.51 -5.57
C ALA A 548 15.10 -0.73 -4.65
N LYS A 549 14.32 -0.57 -3.56
CA LYS A 549 13.95 -1.67 -2.65
C LYS A 549 12.62 -2.33 -3.01
N ASP A 550 11.87 -1.75 -3.94
CA ASP A 550 10.62 -2.33 -4.41
C ASP A 550 10.95 -3.52 -5.31
N THR A 551 10.19 -4.59 -5.13
CA THR A 551 10.27 -5.78 -5.97
C THR A 551 8.99 -5.93 -6.78
N PRO A 552 9.03 -6.67 -7.92
CA PRO A 552 7.82 -7.00 -8.65
C PRO A 552 6.73 -7.65 -7.78
N GLU A 553 7.14 -8.48 -6.83
CA GLU A 553 6.25 -9.14 -5.87
C GLU A 553 5.54 -8.14 -4.96
N GLU A 554 6.28 -7.19 -4.39
CA GLU A 554 5.73 -6.16 -3.50
C GLU A 554 4.79 -5.21 -4.24
N GLY A 555 5.18 -4.76 -5.44
CA GLY A 555 4.32 -3.93 -6.27
C GLY A 555 3.02 -4.63 -6.68
N ALA A 556 3.09 -5.90 -7.08
CA ALA A 556 1.89 -6.70 -7.35
C ALA A 556 1.03 -6.88 -6.10
N ALA A 557 1.64 -7.08 -4.92
CA ALA A 557 0.92 -7.19 -3.65
C ALA A 557 0.19 -5.88 -3.28
N LEU A 558 0.80 -4.72 -3.51
CA LEU A 558 0.16 -3.42 -3.29
C LEU A 558 -0.99 -3.16 -4.30
N MET A 559 -0.85 -3.59 -5.56
CA MET A 559 -1.96 -3.55 -6.51
C MET A 559 -3.10 -4.47 -6.06
N LEU A 560 -2.81 -5.71 -5.66
CA LEU A 560 -3.82 -6.62 -5.10
C LEU A 560 -4.49 -6.04 -3.85
N TYR A 561 -3.74 -5.36 -3.00
CA TYR A 561 -4.30 -4.65 -1.84
C TYR A 561 -5.35 -3.62 -2.26
N MET A 562 -5.10 -2.83 -3.31
CA MET A 562 -6.10 -1.90 -3.88
C MET A 562 -7.31 -2.62 -4.48
N LEU A 563 -7.13 -3.85 -4.97
CA LEU A 563 -8.21 -4.71 -5.49
C LEU A 563 -8.99 -5.43 -4.37
N GLY A 564 -8.62 -5.26 -3.08
CA GLY A 564 -9.25 -5.98 -1.96
C GLY A 564 -8.82 -7.44 -1.86
N GLU A 565 -7.71 -7.80 -2.46
CA GLU A 565 -7.13 -9.14 -2.48
C GLU A 565 -5.77 -9.17 -1.76
N SER A 566 -5.16 -10.36 -1.69
CA SER A 566 -3.82 -10.53 -1.16
C SER A 566 -2.96 -11.45 -2.04
N MET A 567 -1.65 -11.23 -2.06
CA MET A 567 -0.71 -12.17 -2.71
C MET A 567 -0.79 -13.56 -2.09
N VAL A 568 -1.05 -13.63 -0.78
CA VAL A 568 -1.29 -14.88 -0.04
C VAL A 568 -2.50 -15.64 -0.63
N GLY A 569 -3.61 -14.95 -0.87
CA GLY A 569 -4.82 -15.52 -1.45
C GLY A 569 -4.64 -15.96 -2.91
N ARG A 570 -3.92 -15.17 -3.71
CA ARG A 570 -3.58 -15.56 -5.09
C ARG A 570 -2.74 -16.83 -5.11
N ARG A 571 -1.69 -16.92 -4.30
CA ARG A 571 -0.85 -18.11 -4.17
C ARG A 571 -1.65 -19.33 -3.69
N ALA A 572 -2.54 -19.15 -2.73
CA ALA A 572 -3.41 -20.22 -2.26
C ALA A 572 -4.35 -20.71 -3.37
N THR A 573 -4.90 -19.81 -4.19
CA THR A 573 -5.72 -20.14 -5.37
C THR A 573 -4.93 -20.97 -6.38
N ASP A 574 -3.70 -20.56 -6.69
CA ASP A 574 -2.79 -21.26 -7.60
C ASP A 574 -2.47 -22.68 -7.13
N ILE A 575 -2.12 -22.80 -5.85
CA ILE A 575 -1.81 -24.10 -5.22
C ILE A 575 -3.02 -25.01 -5.23
N LEU A 576 -4.22 -24.51 -4.93
CA LEU A 576 -5.45 -25.30 -4.95
C LEU A 576 -5.79 -25.80 -6.35
N ALA A 577 -5.58 -24.98 -7.39
CA ALA A 577 -5.78 -25.38 -8.77
C ALA A 577 -4.84 -26.53 -9.18
N ALA A 578 -3.55 -26.40 -8.84
CA ALA A 578 -2.54 -27.42 -9.09
C ALA A 578 -2.80 -28.70 -8.28
N ALA A 579 -3.20 -28.56 -7.02
CA ALA A 579 -3.51 -29.67 -6.12
C ALA A 579 -4.73 -30.47 -6.61
N ARG A 580 -5.82 -29.79 -6.99
CA ARG A 580 -7.01 -30.45 -7.56
C ARG A 580 -6.65 -31.27 -8.77
N TRP A 581 -5.92 -30.68 -9.74
CA TRP A 581 -5.52 -31.39 -10.95
C TRP A 581 -4.66 -32.63 -10.64
N LEU A 582 -3.70 -32.51 -9.70
CA LEU A 582 -2.83 -33.62 -9.33
C LEU A 582 -3.63 -34.70 -8.58
N TYR A 583 -4.56 -34.33 -7.71
CA TYR A 583 -5.48 -35.24 -7.03
C TYR A 583 -6.36 -36.02 -8.01
N GLU A 584 -6.99 -35.35 -8.97
CA GLU A 584 -7.82 -35.99 -10.01
C GLU A 584 -6.99 -36.95 -10.90
N ARG A 585 -5.72 -36.60 -11.18
CA ARG A 585 -4.81 -37.43 -11.97
C ARG A 585 -4.35 -38.69 -11.21
N THR A 586 -4.11 -38.60 -9.92
CA THR A 586 -3.53 -39.69 -9.14
C THR A 586 -4.54 -40.47 -8.30
N GLY A 587 -5.70 -39.90 -8.03
CA GLY A 587 -6.74 -40.48 -7.16
C GLY A 587 -6.32 -40.56 -5.69
N GLN A 588 -5.26 -39.85 -5.26
CA GLN A 588 -4.68 -39.93 -3.92
C GLN A 588 -4.46 -38.54 -3.32
N LYS A 589 -4.57 -38.43 -1.99
CA LYS A 589 -4.20 -37.21 -1.28
C LYS A 589 -2.71 -36.89 -1.48
N ILE A 590 -2.41 -35.59 -1.52
CA ILE A 590 -1.13 -35.02 -1.95
C ILE A 590 -0.39 -34.47 -0.75
N GLY A 591 0.91 -34.78 -0.62
CA GLY A 591 1.81 -34.02 0.27
C GLY A 591 2.08 -32.64 -0.33
N LEU A 592 2.07 -31.59 0.47
CA LEU A 592 2.38 -30.23 0.05
C LEU A 592 3.70 -29.78 0.69
N VAL A 593 4.68 -29.39 -0.14
CA VAL A 593 5.97 -28.83 0.32
C VAL A 593 6.08 -27.38 -0.18
N ALA A 594 6.29 -26.45 0.74
CA ALA A 594 6.38 -25.03 0.42
C ALA A 594 7.57 -24.35 1.10
N ARG A 595 8.32 -23.51 0.34
CA ARG A 595 9.53 -22.83 0.83
C ARG A 595 9.45 -21.30 0.68
N GLY A 596 10.01 -20.62 1.67
CA GLY A 596 10.14 -19.17 1.67
C GLY A 596 8.80 -18.47 1.80
N SER A 597 8.63 -17.31 1.16
CA SER A 597 7.43 -16.47 1.23
C SER A 597 6.13 -17.17 0.77
N VAL A 598 6.25 -18.21 -0.03
CA VAL A 598 5.10 -19.01 -0.53
C VAL A 598 4.47 -19.85 0.58
N ALA A 599 5.20 -20.16 1.65
CA ALA A 599 4.71 -20.98 2.76
C ALA A 599 3.41 -20.43 3.38
N VAL A 600 3.26 -19.10 3.46
CA VAL A 600 2.03 -18.48 3.98
C VAL A 600 0.83 -18.80 3.09
N GLY A 601 0.97 -18.65 1.76
CA GLY A 601 -0.07 -19.03 0.79
C GLY A 601 -0.39 -20.52 0.81
N ALA A 602 0.63 -21.37 0.97
CA ALA A 602 0.48 -22.81 1.06
C ALA A 602 -0.29 -23.24 2.33
N ALA A 603 -0.03 -22.60 3.47
CA ALA A 603 -0.79 -22.80 4.70
C ALA A 603 -2.28 -22.48 4.50
N HIS A 604 -2.58 -21.39 3.78
CA HIS A 604 -3.96 -21.02 3.45
C HIS A 604 -4.61 -22.01 2.48
N ALA A 605 -3.90 -22.44 1.44
CA ALA A 605 -4.37 -23.49 0.53
C ALA A 605 -4.65 -24.80 1.26
N TYR A 606 -3.76 -25.21 2.17
CA TYR A 606 -3.93 -26.39 2.99
C TYR A 606 -5.17 -26.31 3.88
N ALA A 607 -5.40 -25.16 4.53
CA ALA A 607 -6.56 -24.96 5.39
C ALA A 607 -7.89 -25.04 4.63
N VAL A 608 -7.96 -24.42 3.42
CA VAL A 608 -9.17 -24.39 2.59
C VAL A 608 -9.37 -25.69 1.83
N GLY A 609 -8.30 -26.31 1.35
CA GLY A 609 -8.31 -27.49 0.49
C GLY A 609 -7.98 -28.81 1.17
N ARG A 610 -8.29 -28.99 2.46
CA ARG A 610 -7.95 -30.20 3.23
C ARG A 610 -8.39 -31.53 2.60
N GLY A 611 -9.37 -31.50 1.71
CA GLY A 611 -9.79 -32.66 0.93
C GLY A 611 -8.72 -33.20 -0.01
N PHE A 612 -7.87 -32.33 -0.55
CA PHE A 612 -6.81 -32.68 -1.51
C PHE A 612 -5.50 -33.10 -0.84
N PHE A 613 -5.21 -32.63 0.38
CA PHE A 613 -3.92 -32.78 1.00
C PHE A 613 -3.89 -33.87 2.08
N SER A 614 -2.78 -34.62 2.16
CA SER A 614 -2.47 -35.52 3.27
C SER A 614 -1.79 -34.77 4.42
N ASP A 615 -0.82 -33.92 4.08
CA ASP A 615 0.05 -33.19 5.00
C ASP A 615 0.59 -31.92 4.32
N ILE A 616 1.25 -31.08 5.12
CA ILE A 616 1.98 -29.90 4.66
C ILE A 616 3.32 -29.80 5.38
N GLU A 617 4.37 -29.53 4.63
CA GLU A 617 5.70 -29.19 5.11
C GLU A 617 6.04 -27.77 4.66
N VAL A 618 6.47 -26.93 5.61
CA VAL A 618 6.87 -25.53 5.33
C VAL A 618 8.30 -25.34 5.81
N GLU A 619 9.15 -24.77 4.93
CA GLU A 619 10.55 -24.53 5.19
C GLU A 619 10.89 -23.06 4.88
N ASP A 620 11.87 -22.50 5.60
CA ASP A 620 12.33 -21.11 5.42
C ASP A 620 11.17 -20.10 5.39
N ALA A 621 10.08 -20.40 6.12
CA ALA A 621 8.87 -19.60 6.13
C ALA A 621 9.09 -18.26 6.86
N PRO A 622 8.34 -17.20 6.48
CA PRO A 622 8.32 -15.95 7.25
C PRO A 622 7.89 -16.18 8.70
N GLU A 623 8.30 -15.28 9.59
CA GLU A 623 7.83 -15.28 10.98
C GLU A 623 6.30 -15.25 11.06
N SER A 624 5.73 -15.72 12.19
CA SER A 624 4.29 -15.60 12.42
C SER A 624 3.86 -14.12 12.47
N TRP A 625 2.63 -13.84 12.08
CA TRP A 625 2.10 -12.49 12.15
C TRP A 625 2.07 -11.93 13.57
N THR A 626 1.83 -12.81 14.56
CA THR A 626 1.90 -12.47 15.98
C THR A 626 3.30 -12.02 16.37
N GLU A 627 4.34 -12.75 15.99
CA GLU A 627 5.74 -12.39 16.26
C GLU A 627 6.08 -11.04 15.62
N VAL A 628 5.69 -10.82 14.36
CA VAL A 628 5.91 -9.56 13.65
C VAL A 628 5.26 -8.37 14.37
N VAL A 629 4.01 -8.50 14.81
CA VAL A 629 3.31 -7.41 15.51
C VAL A 629 3.87 -7.16 16.89
N MET A 630 4.29 -8.22 17.61
CA MET A 630 4.80 -8.11 18.98
C MET A 630 6.23 -7.59 19.06
N LYS A 631 7.05 -7.72 18.02
CA LYS A 631 8.43 -7.18 18.01
C LYS A 631 8.45 -5.66 18.09
N GLU A 632 9.44 -5.12 18.81
CA GLU A 632 9.87 -3.74 18.68
C GLU A 632 10.59 -3.56 17.35
N GLY A 633 10.11 -2.67 16.50
CA GLY A 633 10.63 -2.53 15.13
C GLY A 633 10.03 -3.54 14.14
N MET A 634 10.65 -3.70 12.99
CA MET A 634 10.23 -4.64 11.94
C MET A 634 11.38 -5.48 11.43
N PRO A 635 11.16 -6.78 11.12
CA PRO A 635 12.08 -7.54 10.31
C PRO A 635 12.24 -6.86 8.94
N VAL A 636 13.49 -6.67 8.51
CA VAL A 636 13.83 -5.91 7.28
C VAL A 636 13.18 -6.50 6.02
N ASP A 637 12.85 -7.79 6.04
CA ASP A 637 12.34 -8.53 4.88
C ASP A 637 10.84 -8.87 4.95
N TYR A 638 10.11 -8.37 5.96
CA TYR A 638 8.67 -8.62 6.04
C TYR A 638 7.90 -7.65 5.14
N ARG A 639 6.98 -8.17 4.31
CA ARG A 639 6.37 -7.44 3.19
C ARG A 639 4.86 -7.62 3.13
N PHE A 640 4.17 -6.73 2.41
CA PHE A 640 2.74 -6.85 2.07
C PHE A 640 2.40 -8.20 1.43
N ALA A 641 3.29 -8.71 0.58
CA ALA A 641 3.13 -10.01 -0.06
C ALA A 641 2.95 -11.20 0.91
N HIS A 642 3.32 -11.03 2.19
CA HIS A 642 3.20 -12.06 3.24
C HIS A 642 1.97 -11.90 4.11
N CYS A 643 1.12 -10.91 3.84
CA CYS A 643 0.05 -10.50 4.72
C CYS A 643 -1.34 -10.64 4.10
N VAL A 644 -2.33 -10.80 4.99
CA VAL A 644 -3.76 -10.72 4.66
C VAL A 644 -4.39 -9.63 5.53
N ASN A 645 -5.11 -8.71 4.91
CA ASN A 645 -5.70 -7.58 5.61
C ASN A 645 -6.66 -8.01 6.72
N GLY A 646 -6.42 -7.55 7.95
CA GLY A 646 -7.23 -7.85 9.12
C GLY A 646 -7.17 -9.30 9.62
N ALA A 647 -6.37 -10.17 9.01
CA ALA A 647 -6.38 -11.60 9.33
C ALA A 647 -5.98 -11.88 10.78
N LEU A 648 -5.02 -11.13 11.33
CA LEU A 648 -4.54 -11.35 12.69
C LEU A 648 -5.60 -11.00 13.76
N LEU A 649 -6.66 -10.30 13.40
CA LEU A 649 -7.84 -10.15 14.25
C LEU A 649 -8.59 -11.48 14.45
N HIS A 650 -8.35 -12.47 13.59
CA HIS A 650 -9.10 -13.73 13.53
C HIS A 650 -8.20 -14.97 13.70
N TYR A 651 -7.06 -15.05 13.02
CA TYR A 651 -6.12 -16.16 13.06
C TYR A 651 -4.71 -15.68 12.75
N ASP A 652 -3.70 -16.49 13.12
CA ASP A 652 -2.34 -16.39 12.59
C ASP A 652 -2.15 -17.46 11.49
N TRP A 653 -1.31 -17.18 10.46
CA TRP A 653 -1.07 -18.17 9.42
C TRP A 653 -0.48 -19.48 9.97
N THR A 654 0.25 -19.44 11.09
CA THR A 654 0.81 -20.60 11.76
C THR A 654 -0.25 -21.48 12.41
N ASP A 655 -1.43 -20.96 12.71
CA ASP A 655 -2.57 -21.75 13.21
C ASP A 655 -3.08 -22.74 12.14
N LEU A 656 -2.81 -22.47 10.85
CA LEU A 656 -3.32 -23.22 9.71
C LEU A 656 -2.56 -24.52 9.44
N VAL A 657 -1.29 -24.61 9.83
CA VAL A 657 -0.41 -25.77 9.60
C VAL A 657 -0.39 -26.76 10.75
N GLY A 658 -1.02 -26.44 11.90
CA GLY A 658 -1.07 -27.31 13.07
C GLY A 658 0.22 -27.29 13.90
N LYS A 659 0.23 -28.00 15.04
CA LYS A 659 1.37 -28.04 15.99
C LYS A 659 2.54 -28.95 15.55
N GLY A 660 2.76 -29.11 14.26
CA GLY A 660 3.88 -29.87 13.71
C GLY A 660 4.75 -28.95 12.83
N ARG A 661 5.64 -28.21 13.48
CA ARG A 661 6.80 -27.57 12.80
C ARG A 661 7.96 -28.53 12.80
#